data_83b917c80a74cf2f219e004849be2e2d
#
_entry.id   83b917c80a74cf2f219e004849be2e2d
#
_cell.length_a   1.000
_cell.length_b   1.000
_cell.length_c   1.000
_cell.angle_alpha   90.00
_cell.angle_beta   90.00
_cell.angle_gamma   90.00
#
_symmetry.space_group_name_H-M   'P 1'
#
loop_
_entity.id
_entity.type
_entity.pdbx_description
1 polymer ?
#
loop_
_entity_poly.entity_id
_entity_poly.type
_entity_poly.pdbx_seq_one_letter_code
_entity_poly.pdbx_strand_id
1 'polypeptide(L)'
;YFEIDVFENVIKPGKENILEIEVDSNADSNTAPFVRPLPLGWKQYTGIIREIYLILLPQISIADWKIDYNYNSDFTGCDVVFTFLFQNFNQVSSQSLSGTSELKQENIQEIGYFIEIYNVNTNKLVKDNIASPKYLIIHQAVQDTLRFTFYNIQLWSPETPTLYRFKLSIIGRNKTIIDRYQSAFAFRHIAVRSDGFYLNGQKIKLKGIHRIEQHPNYGISLPYEIQKQDVKLIKDLGINIIRTGPYPNHPYVYDICDQMGIMVLEEIPTFQIPPEIIGRKEVIEHASGLLQEMINRDRRHPSIIGWGIGSELNVSAQKTLHFVQQLSNKARLLDKRLLYYSTNMLDDDNCNNFVDFRLIDLYSPDIAQFKNAIEALIRVNLGSPIVIGRIGSSVVPENASGGYLDKTSLEHQAYYLGNILNIFNSNDRISGLFLWSFADWQGAVPSIAEGRSLTQSTYHWGILTENREPRRAYQYLKSTFINNTMLALTPGTIPDESQGKLIYIGFLIFIFLLILIKQHRWFGQNFRRSLIYPKIFFEDIIDNRNIQIWQTVVIGIIISASFGLGFASFYFFYKRNVFFDYIISSFILSKTVKTIIIYLIWHPIANVIVITVSLMLIIGLLAFLQRYFLLLFNVQCTNTFVFNIIVWSGTSGIFVLPFSMAIYGSLQHTSLLIIYGVVLAFFLIWFILRFLIALRMLFRYNFLKVLVSFIVVCFLLSGGLALFFQSAYKSFTYAKLYISVVCSQTR
;
A
#
# COMPACT_ATOMS: atom_id res chain seq x y z
N TYR A 1 4.04 -6.20 19.53
CA TYR A 1 4.04 -7.11 20.67
C TYR A 1 5.02 -6.61 21.73
N PHE A 2 4.59 -6.55 22.99
CA PHE A 2 5.45 -6.22 24.09
C PHE A 2 5.02 -6.98 25.35
N GLU A 3 5.97 -7.34 26.19
CA GLU A 3 5.78 -7.92 27.51
C GLU A 3 6.39 -6.98 28.53
N ILE A 4 5.71 -6.81 29.65
CA ILE A 4 6.18 -5.99 30.77
C ILE A 4 6.10 -6.85 32.03
N ASP A 5 7.24 -7.01 32.70
CA ASP A 5 7.28 -7.64 34.01
C ASP A 5 6.60 -6.73 35.05
N VAL A 6 5.57 -7.25 35.70
CA VAL A 6 4.86 -6.54 36.78
C VAL A 6 5.26 -7.18 38.10
N PHE A 7 6.01 -6.42 38.89
CA PHE A 7 6.52 -6.90 40.15
C PHE A 7 5.42 -6.98 41.23
N GLU A 8 5.51 -7.94 42.15
CA GLU A 8 4.54 -8.18 43.22
C GLU A 8 4.23 -6.96 44.07
N ASN A 9 5.19 -6.07 44.26
CA ASN A 9 5.03 -4.84 45.04
C ASN A 9 4.16 -3.77 44.34
N VAL A 10 3.91 -3.90 43.06
CA VAL A 10 3.05 -2.98 42.29
C VAL A 10 1.60 -3.45 42.32
N ILE A 11 1.36 -4.75 42.26
CA ILE A 11 0.02 -5.33 42.31
C ILE A 11 -0.47 -5.40 43.77
N LYS A 12 -1.70 -4.97 44.01
CA LYS A 12 -2.38 -5.06 45.30
C LYS A 12 -3.39 -6.21 45.22
N PRO A 13 -3.06 -7.43 45.70
CA PRO A 13 -3.99 -8.57 45.65
C PRO A 13 -5.29 -8.23 46.44
N GLY A 14 -6.44 -8.58 45.89
CA GLY A 14 -7.75 -8.34 46.51
C GLY A 14 -8.22 -6.87 46.46
N LYS A 15 -7.51 -5.99 45.78
CA LYS A 15 -7.89 -4.59 45.53
C LYS A 15 -7.98 -4.32 44.02
N GLU A 16 -8.65 -3.23 43.69
CA GLU A 16 -8.65 -2.73 42.32
C GLU A 16 -7.25 -2.25 41.94
N ASN A 17 -6.76 -2.69 40.76
CA ASN A 17 -5.53 -2.26 40.14
C ASN A 17 -5.87 -1.63 38.80
N ILE A 18 -5.29 -0.48 38.47
CA ILE A 18 -5.53 0.26 37.23
C ILE A 18 -4.31 0.11 36.34
N LEU A 19 -4.53 -0.35 35.10
CA LEU A 19 -3.55 -0.35 34.04
C LEU A 19 -3.89 0.77 33.06
N GLU A 20 -2.98 1.72 32.89
CA GLU A 20 -3.08 2.80 31.89
C GLU A 20 -2.11 2.54 30.75
N ILE A 21 -2.62 2.59 29.52
CA ILE A 21 -1.82 2.36 28.31
C ILE A 21 -2.01 3.54 27.38
N GLU A 22 -0.93 4.26 27.07
CA GLU A 22 -0.90 5.34 26.10
C GLU A 22 -0.43 4.79 24.75
N VAL A 23 -1.19 5.09 23.67
CA VAL A 23 -0.85 4.69 22.31
C VAL A 23 -0.74 5.93 21.44
N ASP A 24 0.47 6.24 20.98
CA ASP A 24 0.70 7.28 19.98
C ASP A 24 0.61 6.70 18.57
N SER A 25 -0.27 7.30 17.75
CA SER A 25 -0.54 6.88 16.36
C SER A 25 0.10 7.79 15.32
N ASN A 26 0.93 8.73 15.73
CA ASN A 26 1.61 9.63 14.79
C ASN A 26 2.63 8.85 13.95
N ALA A 27 2.39 8.82 12.63
CA ALA A 27 3.33 8.19 11.71
C ALA A 27 4.58 9.06 11.55
N ASP A 28 5.73 8.50 11.86
CA ASP A 28 7.05 9.09 11.61
C ASP A 28 7.84 8.20 10.63
N SER A 29 8.83 8.79 9.96
CA SER A 29 9.74 8.08 9.08
C SER A 29 10.64 7.05 9.80
N ASN A 30 10.68 7.08 11.12
CA ASN A 30 11.45 6.17 11.97
C ASN A 30 10.59 5.07 12.60
N THR A 31 9.27 5.12 12.44
CA THR A 31 8.32 4.11 12.94
C THR A 31 7.64 3.40 11.77
N ALA A 32 7.17 2.20 11.96
CA ALA A 32 6.37 1.53 10.92
C ALA A 32 4.92 2.07 10.91
N PRO A 33 4.32 2.34 9.72
CA PRO A 33 4.97 2.25 8.41
C PRO A 33 5.95 3.40 8.19
N PHE A 34 7.12 3.10 7.68
CA PHE A 34 8.25 4.03 7.49
C PHE A 34 7.99 5.18 6.52
N VAL A 35 6.89 5.15 5.80
CA VAL A 35 6.44 6.20 4.88
C VAL A 35 4.94 6.44 5.07
N ARG A 36 4.52 7.65 4.70
CA ARG A 36 3.11 8.02 4.69
C ARG A 36 2.30 7.04 3.83
N PRO A 37 1.08 6.66 4.28
CA PRO A 37 0.22 5.74 3.54
C PRO A 37 -0.03 6.22 2.10
N LEU A 38 0.14 5.28 1.16
CA LEU A 38 -0.04 5.48 -0.28
C LEU A 38 -1.43 5.03 -0.74
N PRO A 39 -1.89 5.47 -1.92
CA PRO A 39 -2.91 4.73 -2.66
C PRO A 39 -2.53 3.26 -2.78
N LEU A 40 -3.53 2.36 -2.72
CA LEU A 40 -3.38 0.89 -2.62
C LEU A 40 -2.79 0.39 -1.29
N GLY A 41 -2.47 1.26 -0.35
CA GLY A 41 -2.16 0.89 1.02
C GLY A 41 -3.42 0.51 1.82
N TRP A 42 -3.20 -0.04 3.01
CA TRP A 42 -4.29 -0.38 3.94
C TRP A 42 -4.52 0.75 4.94
N LYS A 43 -5.73 0.82 5.47
CA LYS A 43 -6.07 1.76 6.54
C LYS A 43 -5.31 1.39 7.80
N GLN A 44 -4.62 2.36 8.36
CA GLN A 44 -4.00 2.23 9.66
C GLN A 44 -5.05 2.44 10.74
N TYR A 45 -5.12 1.49 11.64
CA TYR A 45 -5.95 1.56 12.83
C TYR A 45 -5.05 1.88 14.03
N THR A 46 -5.59 2.61 14.96
CA THR A 46 -4.92 3.08 16.16
C THR A 46 -5.53 2.46 17.40
N GLY A 47 -4.80 2.48 18.50
CA GLY A 47 -5.23 1.89 19.75
C GLY A 47 -4.75 0.46 19.95
N ILE A 48 -5.34 -0.22 20.90
CA ILE A 48 -5.01 -1.60 21.26
C ILE A 48 -5.79 -2.53 20.32
N ILE A 49 -5.08 -3.24 19.45
CA ILE A 49 -5.65 -4.07 18.37
C ILE A 49 -5.63 -5.56 18.67
N ARG A 50 -5.01 -5.98 19.78
CA ARG A 50 -4.92 -7.37 20.22
C ARG A 50 -5.28 -7.43 21.70
N GLU A 51 -5.52 -8.64 22.17
CA GLU A 51 -5.85 -8.89 23.57
C GLU A 51 -4.69 -8.55 24.50
N ILE A 52 -5.01 -8.07 25.69
CA ILE A 52 -4.07 -7.86 26.78
C ILE A 52 -4.24 -9.01 27.77
N TYR A 53 -3.15 -9.65 28.13
CA TYR A 53 -3.14 -10.74 29.07
C TYR A 53 -2.32 -10.40 30.29
N LEU A 54 -2.80 -10.80 31.46
CA LEU A 54 -1.97 -10.93 32.65
C LEU A 54 -1.56 -12.40 32.77
N ILE A 55 -0.26 -12.66 32.67
CA ILE A 55 0.29 -14.00 32.77
C ILE A 55 0.84 -14.19 34.19
N LEU A 56 0.32 -15.17 34.90
CA LEU A 56 0.86 -15.58 36.18
C LEU A 56 1.84 -16.72 35.94
N LEU A 57 3.10 -16.48 36.26
CA LEU A 57 4.17 -17.47 36.09
C LEU A 57 4.57 -18.01 37.46
N PRO A 58 4.84 -19.33 37.61
CA PRO A 58 5.47 -19.86 38.81
C PRO A 58 6.92 -19.37 38.90
N GLN A 59 7.51 -19.52 40.09
CA GLN A 59 8.88 -19.07 40.36
C GLN A 59 9.88 -19.55 39.29
N ILE A 60 9.73 -20.80 38.83
CA ILE A 60 10.52 -21.35 37.73
C ILE A 60 9.57 -21.77 36.62
N SER A 61 9.76 -21.22 35.46
CA SER A 61 8.98 -21.54 34.26
C SER A 61 9.85 -21.59 33.01
N ILE A 62 9.23 -21.96 31.90
CA ILE A 62 9.86 -21.96 30.58
C ILE A 62 9.71 -20.56 29.97
N ALA A 63 10.85 -19.90 29.78
CA ALA A 63 10.87 -18.61 29.11
C ALA A 63 10.82 -18.76 27.57
N ASP A 64 11.45 -19.78 27.02
CA ASP A 64 11.45 -20.02 25.57
C ASP A 64 11.74 -21.50 25.25
N TRP A 65 11.40 -21.89 24.03
CA TRP A 65 11.72 -23.20 23.49
C TRP A 65 11.85 -23.18 21.97
N LYS A 66 12.65 -24.11 21.43
CA LYS A 66 12.73 -24.37 20.00
C LYS A 66 12.93 -25.85 19.72
N ILE A 67 12.67 -26.23 18.46
CA ILE A 67 12.89 -27.59 17.96
C ILE A 67 13.75 -27.49 16.70
N ASP A 68 14.85 -28.25 16.67
CA ASP A 68 15.63 -28.51 15.48
C ASP A 68 15.35 -29.91 14.97
N TYR A 69 15.19 -30.06 13.65
CA TYR A 69 14.87 -31.29 12.96
C TYR A 69 16.00 -31.72 12.04
N ASN A 70 16.34 -33.02 12.09
CA ASN A 70 17.26 -33.66 11.16
C ASN A 70 16.60 -34.88 10.58
N TYR A 71 16.05 -34.77 9.38
CA TYR A 71 15.31 -35.83 8.70
C TYR A 71 16.25 -36.81 8.01
N ASN A 72 15.86 -38.10 7.97
CA ASN A 72 16.47 -39.06 7.07
C ASN A 72 16.10 -38.74 5.58
N SER A 73 16.76 -39.42 4.66
CA SER A 73 16.62 -39.13 3.23
C SER A 73 15.24 -39.38 2.65
N ASP A 74 14.47 -40.27 3.24
CA ASP A 74 13.13 -40.66 2.81
C ASP A 74 12.01 -40.07 3.67
N PHE A 75 12.34 -39.17 4.61
CA PHE A 75 11.41 -38.48 5.52
C PHE A 75 10.54 -39.41 6.40
N THR A 76 10.91 -40.66 6.54
CA THR A 76 10.20 -41.64 7.42
C THR A 76 10.61 -41.51 8.88
N GLY A 77 11.78 -40.94 9.16
CA GLY A 77 12.34 -40.70 10.49
C GLY A 77 12.95 -39.33 10.65
N CYS A 78 13.09 -38.90 11.91
CA CYS A 78 13.65 -37.63 12.26
C CYS A 78 14.35 -37.66 13.63
N ASP A 79 15.58 -37.15 13.67
CA ASP A 79 16.21 -36.81 14.95
C ASP A 79 15.79 -35.39 15.31
N VAL A 80 15.28 -35.25 16.53
CA VAL A 80 14.72 -33.97 17.03
C VAL A 80 15.52 -33.52 18.25
N VAL A 81 15.87 -32.25 18.27
CA VAL A 81 16.47 -31.63 19.43
C VAL A 81 15.51 -30.55 19.95
N PHE A 82 14.91 -30.83 21.11
CA PHE A 82 14.17 -29.81 21.87
C PHE A 82 15.17 -29.02 22.70
N THR A 83 15.13 -27.72 22.60
CA THR A 83 15.91 -26.80 23.43
C THR A 83 14.94 -25.97 24.27
N PHE A 84 15.10 -25.98 25.59
CA PHE A 84 14.27 -25.23 26.52
C PHE A 84 15.12 -24.23 27.28
N LEU A 85 14.60 -23.01 27.45
CA LEU A 85 15.17 -21.99 28.33
C LEU A 85 14.31 -21.90 29.58
N PHE A 86 14.85 -22.36 30.70
CA PHE A 86 14.22 -22.25 32.02
C PHE A 86 14.69 -20.97 32.69
N GLN A 87 13.79 -20.23 33.34
CA GLN A 87 14.09 -18.99 34.03
C GLN A 87 13.56 -19.02 35.46
N ASN A 88 14.37 -18.51 36.41
CA ASN A 88 14.01 -18.30 37.78
C ASN A 88 13.66 -16.82 38.01
N PHE A 89 12.40 -16.50 38.12
CA PHE A 89 11.89 -15.14 38.22
C PHE A 89 12.12 -14.47 39.56
N ASN A 90 12.37 -15.22 40.65
CA ASN A 90 12.62 -14.60 41.97
C ASN A 90 13.93 -13.81 42.05
N GLN A 91 14.87 -14.04 41.17
CA GLN A 91 16.16 -13.33 41.19
C GLN A 91 16.16 -12.03 40.38
N VAL A 92 15.25 -11.87 39.45
CA VAL A 92 15.15 -10.65 38.61
C VAL A 92 14.67 -9.46 39.47
N SER A 93 13.84 -9.71 40.48
CA SER A 93 13.27 -8.65 41.35
C SER A 93 14.25 -8.02 42.36
N SER A 94 15.37 -8.67 42.66
CA SER A 94 16.32 -8.21 43.71
C SER A 94 17.44 -7.30 43.19
N GLN A 95 17.71 -7.27 41.89
CA GLN A 95 18.81 -6.46 41.31
C GLN A 95 18.44 -5.01 41.00
N SER A 96 17.16 -4.66 40.95
CA SER A 96 16.74 -3.31 40.50
C SER A 96 16.54 -2.27 41.62
N LEU A 97 16.61 -2.61 42.91
CA LEU A 97 16.20 -1.71 43.99
C LEU A 97 17.20 -1.44 45.11
N SER A 98 18.40 -2.04 45.15
CA SER A 98 19.34 -1.71 46.20
C SER A 98 20.79 -1.62 45.72
N GLY A 99 21.32 -0.41 45.73
CA GLY A 99 22.72 -0.13 45.43
C GLY A 99 23.73 -0.57 46.53
N THR A 100 23.40 -1.63 47.28
CA THR A 100 24.30 -2.21 48.30
C THR A 100 24.53 -3.70 47.94
N SER A 101 25.74 -3.95 47.51
CA SER A 101 26.28 -5.29 47.22
C SER A 101 26.49 -6.09 48.51
N GLU A 102 25.45 -6.62 49.11
CA GLU A 102 25.56 -7.82 49.95
C GLU A 102 25.14 -9.02 49.04
N LEU A 103 26.12 -9.87 48.75
CA LEU A 103 25.95 -11.18 48.14
C LEU A 103 25.08 -12.03 49.04
N LYS A 104 23.73 -11.89 48.89
CA LYS A 104 22.77 -12.88 49.46
C LYS A 104 23.08 -14.20 48.78
N GLN A 105 23.27 -15.25 49.59
CA GLN A 105 23.40 -16.66 49.14
C GLN A 105 22.45 -16.89 47.97
N GLU A 106 23.02 -17.17 46.78
CA GLU A 106 22.26 -17.47 45.58
C GLU A 106 21.29 -18.61 45.91
N ASN A 107 19.98 -18.38 45.73
CA ASN A 107 19.00 -19.42 45.87
C ASN A 107 19.11 -20.42 44.73
N ILE A 108 20.09 -21.28 44.82
CA ILE A 108 20.30 -22.41 43.91
C ILE A 108 19.12 -23.35 44.06
N GLN A 109 18.37 -23.54 42.99
CA GLN A 109 17.29 -24.51 42.97
C GLN A 109 17.62 -25.64 42.01
N GLU A 110 17.48 -26.87 42.53
CA GLU A 110 17.51 -28.05 41.71
C GLU A 110 16.10 -28.41 41.29
N ILE A 111 15.88 -28.54 39.99
CA ILE A 111 14.63 -28.98 39.38
C ILE A 111 14.86 -30.22 38.54
N GLY A 112 13.83 -31.06 38.44
CA GLY A 112 13.75 -32.07 37.41
C GLY A 112 12.75 -31.64 36.33
N TYR A 113 12.87 -32.20 35.16
CA TYR A 113 11.84 -32.04 34.14
C TYR A 113 11.75 -33.26 33.24
N PHE A 114 10.55 -33.46 32.69
CA PHE A 114 10.31 -34.53 31.71
C PHE A 114 9.29 -34.06 30.68
N ILE A 115 9.30 -34.69 29.51
CA ILE A 115 8.44 -34.37 28.38
C ILE A 115 7.61 -35.58 27.95
N GLU A 116 6.38 -35.36 27.59
CA GLU A 116 5.48 -36.31 26.97
C GLU A 116 5.05 -35.77 25.62
N ILE A 117 5.10 -36.57 24.55
CA ILE A 117 4.79 -36.15 23.20
C ILE A 117 3.63 -37.00 22.69
N TYR A 118 2.55 -36.31 22.29
CA TYR A 118 1.32 -36.91 21.80
C TYR A 118 1.05 -36.51 20.34
N ASN A 119 0.48 -37.45 19.59
CA ASN A 119 -0.18 -37.08 18.32
C ASN A 119 -1.54 -36.46 18.66
N VAL A 120 -1.79 -35.21 18.16
CA VAL A 120 -3.00 -34.47 18.52
C VAL A 120 -4.27 -35.11 18.00
N ASN A 121 -4.24 -35.69 16.79
CA ASN A 121 -5.41 -36.26 16.14
C ASN A 121 -5.87 -37.57 16.83
N THR A 122 -4.92 -38.39 17.28
CA THR A 122 -5.21 -39.68 17.90
C THR A 122 -5.15 -39.65 19.42
N ASN A 123 -4.62 -38.61 20.01
CA ASN A 123 -4.30 -38.42 21.42
C ASN A 123 -3.43 -39.59 22.01
N LYS A 124 -2.66 -40.25 21.15
CA LYS A 124 -1.76 -41.35 21.58
C LYS A 124 -0.39 -40.77 21.96
N LEU A 125 0.17 -41.31 23.05
CA LEU A 125 1.55 -41.01 23.43
C LEU A 125 2.49 -41.63 22.37
N VAL A 126 3.39 -40.80 21.87
CA VAL A 126 4.37 -41.14 20.83
C VAL A 126 5.75 -41.32 21.42
N LYS A 127 6.12 -40.46 22.39
CA LYS A 127 7.44 -40.45 23.03
C LYS A 127 7.38 -39.79 24.41
N ASP A 128 8.23 -40.24 25.32
CA ASP A 128 8.45 -39.58 26.61
C ASP A 128 9.84 -39.86 27.18
N ASN A 129 10.18 -39.22 28.27
CA ASN A 129 11.29 -39.54 29.15
C ASN A 129 10.91 -39.52 30.63
N ILE A 130 9.67 -39.88 30.98
CA ILE A 130 9.13 -39.85 32.35
C ILE A 130 9.96 -40.72 33.27
N ALA A 131 10.40 -41.88 32.78
CA ALA A 131 11.17 -42.87 33.57
C ALA A 131 12.59 -42.37 33.93
N SER A 132 13.09 -41.38 33.20
CA SER A 132 14.40 -40.80 33.41
C SER A 132 14.32 -39.25 33.30
N PRO A 133 13.69 -38.56 34.28
CA PRO A 133 13.67 -37.10 34.32
C PRO A 133 15.07 -36.54 34.30
N LYS A 134 15.24 -35.41 33.62
CA LYS A 134 16.51 -34.70 33.60
C LYS A 134 16.52 -33.67 34.74
N TYR A 135 17.60 -33.60 35.48
CA TYR A 135 17.77 -32.69 36.61
C TYR A 135 18.74 -31.57 36.27
N LEU A 136 18.45 -30.37 36.71
CA LEU A 136 19.19 -29.14 36.44
C LEU A 136 19.31 -28.31 37.70
N ILE A 137 20.41 -27.56 37.75
CA ILE A 137 20.63 -26.51 38.76
C ILE A 137 20.36 -25.18 38.11
N ILE A 138 19.43 -24.42 38.64
CA ILE A 138 19.05 -23.10 38.11
C ILE A 138 19.45 -22.00 39.08
N HIS A 139 20.27 -21.07 38.59
CA HIS A 139 20.54 -19.79 39.23
C HIS A 139 19.55 -18.74 38.75
N GLN A 140 19.80 -18.07 37.59
CA GLN A 140 18.90 -17.11 36.97
C GLN A 140 18.17 -17.72 35.77
N ALA A 141 18.92 -18.29 34.84
CA ALA A 141 18.40 -18.97 33.68
C ALA A 141 19.35 -20.12 33.31
N VAL A 142 18.78 -21.19 32.75
CA VAL A 142 19.54 -22.31 32.19
C VAL A 142 18.90 -22.79 30.91
N GLN A 143 19.72 -23.00 29.90
CA GLN A 143 19.30 -23.64 28.66
C GLN A 143 19.69 -25.12 28.71
N ASP A 144 18.75 -25.98 28.31
CA ASP A 144 19.02 -27.41 28.23
C ASP A 144 18.33 -28.04 27.04
N THR A 145 18.78 -29.26 26.67
CA THR A 145 18.32 -29.97 25.47
C THR A 145 17.90 -31.39 25.77
N LEU A 146 16.82 -31.81 25.09
CA LEU A 146 16.40 -33.21 24.98
C LEU A 146 16.50 -33.67 23.53
N ARG A 147 17.01 -34.90 23.32
CA ARG A 147 17.13 -35.47 21.98
C ARG A 147 16.26 -36.73 21.89
N PHE A 148 15.53 -36.80 20.79
CA PHE A 148 14.67 -37.94 20.48
C PHE A 148 14.83 -38.33 19.01
N THR A 149 14.86 -39.64 18.75
CA THR A 149 14.70 -40.19 17.41
C THR A 149 13.28 -40.69 17.23
N PHE A 150 12.62 -40.21 16.19
CA PHE A 150 11.28 -40.66 15.82
C PHE A 150 11.34 -41.50 14.56
N TYR A 151 10.52 -42.54 14.51
CA TYR A 151 10.34 -43.39 13.35
C TYR A 151 8.87 -43.43 12.97
N ASN A 152 8.59 -43.65 11.68
CA ASN A 152 7.24 -43.69 11.12
C ASN A 152 6.43 -42.43 11.44
N ILE A 153 7.07 -41.27 11.29
CA ILE A 153 6.45 -39.97 11.56
C ILE A 153 5.39 -39.67 10.50
N GLN A 154 4.31 -39.03 10.92
CA GLN A 154 3.33 -38.44 10.02
C GLN A 154 3.70 -36.99 9.80
N LEU A 155 4.05 -36.64 8.55
CA LEU A 155 4.43 -35.31 8.19
C LEU A 155 3.22 -34.39 8.02
N TRP A 156 3.38 -33.15 8.39
CA TRP A 156 2.40 -32.10 8.14
C TRP A 156 2.42 -31.68 6.66
N SER A 157 1.26 -31.66 6.04
CA SER A 157 1.05 -31.10 4.69
C SER A 157 -0.32 -30.44 4.59
N PRO A 158 -0.58 -29.68 3.52
CA PRO A 158 -1.92 -29.13 3.26
C PRO A 158 -3.03 -30.18 3.22
N GLU A 159 -2.74 -31.39 2.75
CA GLU A 159 -3.68 -32.52 2.65
C GLU A 159 -3.83 -33.26 3.98
N THR A 160 -2.74 -33.37 4.72
CA THR A 160 -2.69 -34.11 6.01
C THR A 160 -2.02 -33.26 7.09
N PRO A 161 -2.73 -32.29 7.70
CA PRO A 161 -2.15 -31.38 8.69
C PRO A 161 -1.98 -32.05 10.05
N THR A 162 -1.08 -33.00 10.12
CA THR A 162 -0.82 -33.76 11.36
C THR A 162 -0.03 -32.90 12.33
N LEU A 163 -0.61 -32.71 13.52
CA LEU A 163 0.02 -31.99 14.62
C LEU A 163 0.41 -32.95 15.75
N TYR A 164 1.50 -32.60 16.40
CA TYR A 164 1.95 -33.22 17.65
C TYR A 164 1.90 -32.17 18.75
N ARG A 165 1.73 -32.63 19.99
CA ARG A 165 1.76 -31.79 21.18
C ARG A 165 2.76 -32.36 22.16
N PHE A 166 3.67 -31.53 22.63
CA PHE A 166 4.44 -31.88 23.80
C PHE A 166 3.83 -31.24 25.05
N LYS A 167 3.93 -32.01 26.17
CA LYS A 167 3.68 -31.55 27.52
C LYS A 167 4.97 -31.66 28.28
N LEU A 168 5.48 -30.55 28.77
CA LEU A 168 6.67 -30.52 29.61
C LEU A 168 6.25 -30.25 31.04
N SER A 169 6.67 -31.11 31.96
CA SER A 169 6.41 -30.96 33.40
C SER A 169 7.71 -30.65 34.11
N ILE A 170 7.71 -29.58 34.90
CA ILE A 170 8.81 -29.19 35.80
C ILE A 170 8.47 -29.78 37.18
N ILE A 171 9.40 -30.47 37.80
CA ILE A 171 9.24 -31.10 39.11
C ILE A 171 10.30 -30.62 40.09
N GLY A 172 9.89 -30.42 41.32
CA GLY A 172 10.78 -30.11 42.45
C GLY A 172 11.49 -31.34 43.02
N ARG A 173 12.37 -31.13 43.99
CA ARG A 173 13.07 -32.21 44.69
C ARG A 173 12.13 -33.27 45.29
N ASN A 174 10.95 -32.85 45.75
CA ASN A 174 9.93 -33.74 46.32
C ASN A 174 9.07 -34.47 45.25
N LYS A 175 9.48 -34.40 43.99
CA LYS A 175 8.71 -34.92 42.84
C LYS A 175 7.34 -34.25 42.67
N THR A 176 7.08 -33.11 43.32
CA THR A 176 5.88 -32.31 43.13
C THR A 176 6.01 -31.53 41.82
N ILE A 177 4.92 -31.47 41.07
CA ILE A 177 4.89 -30.68 39.84
C ILE A 177 4.84 -29.20 40.21
N ILE A 178 5.83 -28.43 39.74
CA ILE A 178 5.94 -26.97 39.91
C ILE A 178 5.17 -26.28 38.80
N ASP A 179 5.36 -26.73 37.53
CA ASP A 179 4.75 -26.14 36.37
C ASP A 179 4.49 -27.19 35.27
N ARG A 180 3.52 -26.89 34.41
CA ARG A 180 3.22 -27.64 33.19
C ARG A 180 3.07 -26.70 32.01
N TYR A 181 3.87 -26.91 31.02
CA TYR A 181 3.80 -26.23 29.77
C TYR A 181 3.44 -27.16 28.61
N GLN A 182 2.61 -26.72 27.69
CA GLN A 182 2.29 -27.51 26.50
C GLN A 182 2.28 -26.63 25.25
N SER A 183 2.72 -27.19 24.14
CA SER A 183 2.65 -26.53 22.84
C SER A 183 2.54 -27.53 21.70
N ALA A 184 1.93 -27.10 20.59
CA ALA A 184 1.86 -27.89 19.37
C ALA A 184 3.13 -27.68 18.52
N PHE A 185 3.45 -28.70 17.73
CA PHE A 185 4.49 -28.68 16.70
C PHE A 185 4.16 -29.69 15.61
N ALA A 186 4.89 -29.68 14.51
CA ALA A 186 4.74 -30.70 13.47
C ALA A 186 6.06 -31.05 12.81
N PHE A 187 6.12 -32.22 12.23
CA PHE A 187 7.21 -32.65 11.37
C PHE A 187 6.94 -32.14 9.95
N ARG A 188 7.81 -31.31 9.43
CA ARG A 188 7.68 -30.72 8.10
C ARG A 188 9.07 -30.30 7.59
N HIS A 189 9.34 -30.59 6.33
CA HIS A 189 10.52 -30.10 5.64
C HIS A 189 10.11 -29.30 4.40
N ILE A 190 10.60 -28.09 4.27
CA ILE A 190 10.42 -27.24 3.09
C ILE A 190 11.78 -26.89 2.50
N ALA A 191 11.90 -26.99 1.18
CA ALA A 191 13.10 -26.62 0.46
C ALA A 191 12.75 -25.88 -0.83
N VAL A 192 13.64 -25.00 -1.27
CA VAL A 192 13.58 -24.33 -2.56
C VAL A 192 14.73 -24.82 -3.41
N ARG A 193 14.42 -25.15 -4.67
CA ARG A 193 15.41 -25.49 -5.71
C ARG A 193 15.18 -24.58 -6.92
N SER A 194 16.09 -24.61 -7.85
CA SER A 194 15.97 -23.81 -9.09
C SER A 194 14.69 -24.05 -9.90
N ASP A 195 14.12 -25.24 -9.77
CA ASP A 195 12.90 -25.67 -10.47
C ASP A 195 11.61 -25.58 -9.66
N GLY A 196 11.66 -25.16 -8.37
CA GLY A 196 10.47 -24.95 -7.55
C GLY A 196 10.60 -25.27 -6.07
N PHE A 197 9.45 -25.43 -5.44
CA PHE A 197 9.32 -25.73 -4.01
C PHE A 197 9.09 -27.21 -3.77
N TYR A 198 9.67 -27.71 -2.68
CA TYR A 198 9.57 -29.10 -2.26
C TYR A 198 9.11 -29.17 -0.80
N LEU A 199 7.93 -29.73 -0.58
CA LEU A 199 7.41 -30.03 0.76
C LEU A 199 7.57 -31.51 1.02
N ASN A 200 8.29 -31.88 2.11
CA ASN A 200 8.53 -33.26 2.49
C ASN A 200 9.14 -34.10 1.34
N GLY A 201 10.02 -33.47 0.55
CA GLY A 201 10.64 -34.10 -0.62
C GLY A 201 9.81 -34.12 -1.90
N GLN A 202 8.53 -33.77 -1.85
CA GLN A 202 7.64 -33.73 -3.02
C GLN A 202 7.52 -32.33 -3.59
N LYS A 203 7.61 -32.21 -4.93
CA LYS A 203 7.46 -30.92 -5.61
C LYS A 203 6.02 -30.40 -5.50
N ILE A 204 5.88 -29.12 -5.14
CA ILE A 204 4.59 -28.46 -5.00
C ILE A 204 4.53 -27.16 -5.80
N LYS A 205 3.34 -26.81 -6.29
CA LYS A 205 3.03 -25.47 -6.80
C LYS A 205 2.34 -24.65 -5.71
N LEU A 206 2.79 -23.42 -5.48
CA LEU A 206 2.18 -22.52 -4.51
C LEU A 206 0.96 -21.85 -5.13
N LYS A 207 -0.25 -22.29 -4.75
CA LYS A 207 -1.53 -21.69 -5.10
C LYS A 207 -1.90 -20.73 -3.98
N GLY A 208 -1.54 -19.46 -4.13
CA GLY A 208 -1.56 -18.49 -3.05
C GLY A 208 -2.66 -17.44 -3.17
N ILE A 209 -2.95 -16.81 -2.04
CA ILE A 209 -3.81 -15.64 -1.95
C ILE A 209 -3.29 -14.67 -0.88
N HIS A 210 -3.40 -13.37 -1.16
CA HIS A 210 -3.15 -12.34 -0.16
C HIS A 210 -4.36 -12.18 0.76
N ARG A 211 -4.12 -12.19 2.06
CA ARG A 211 -5.12 -11.89 3.08
C ARG A 211 -4.74 -10.62 3.84
N ILE A 212 -5.48 -9.54 3.59
CA ILE A 212 -5.43 -8.34 4.43
C ILE A 212 -6.36 -8.56 5.61
N GLU A 213 -5.82 -8.47 6.83
CA GLU A 213 -6.57 -8.70 8.06
C GLU A 213 -7.43 -7.48 8.40
N GLN A 214 -8.61 -7.42 7.78
CA GLN A 214 -9.52 -6.31 7.94
C GLN A 214 -10.98 -6.73 7.73
N HIS A 215 -11.91 -6.13 8.50
CA HIS A 215 -13.35 -6.33 8.35
C HIS A 215 -14.10 -5.02 8.68
N PRO A 216 -15.19 -4.65 7.99
CA PRO A 216 -15.86 -3.37 8.18
C PRO A 216 -16.30 -3.12 9.63
N ASN A 217 -16.79 -4.15 10.32
CA ASN A 217 -17.30 -4.03 11.68
C ASN A 217 -16.23 -4.11 12.78
N TYR A 218 -15.07 -4.70 12.49
CA TYR A 218 -14.04 -5.00 13.50
C TYR A 218 -12.70 -4.31 13.22
N GLY A 219 -12.58 -3.60 12.09
CA GLY A 219 -11.28 -3.08 11.68
C GLY A 219 -10.28 -4.23 11.49
N ILE A 220 -9.13 -4.15 12.17
CA ILE A 220 -8.09 -5.20 12.19
C ILE A 220 -8.15 -6.09 13.45
N SER A 221 -9.10 -5.85 14.37
CA SER A 221 -9.31 -6.64 15.58
C SER A 221 -10.38 -7.70 15.33
N LEU A 222 -10.09 -8.62 14.40
CA LEU A 222 -11.04 -9.64 13.99
C LEU A 222 -11.25 -10.71 15.06
N PRO A 223 -12.51 -11.03 15.42
CA PRO A 223 -12.81 -12.17 16.29
C PRO A 223 -12.32 -13.50 15.68
N TYR A 224 -12.03 -14.46 16.55
CA TYR A 224 -11.56 -15.81 16.16
C TYR A 224 -12.44 -16.47 15.10
N GLU A 225 -13.76 -16.39 15.24
CA GLU A 225 -14.70 -17.03 14.31
C GLU A 225 -14.62 -16.45 12.89
N ILE A 226 -14.42 -15.12 12.75
CA ILE A 226 -14.23 -14.48 11.45
C ILE A 226 -12.91 -14.92 10.82
N GLN A 227 -11.85 -15.01 11.63
CA GLN A 227 -10.55 -15.48 11.14
C GLN A 227 -10.62 -16.94 10.67
N LYS A 228 -11.34 -17.80 11.43
CA LYS A 228 -11.58 -19.19 11.07
C LYS A 228 -12.42 -19.33 9.81
N GLN A 229 -13.43 -18.49 9.64
CA GLN A 229 -14.24 -18.44 8.42
C GLN A 229 -13.37 -18.03 7.21
N ASP A 230 -12.50 -17.02 7.35
CA ASP A 230 -11.59 -16.58 6.29
C ASP A 230 -10.70 -17.75 5.82
N VAL A 231 -10.01 -18.44 6.75
CA VAL A 231 -9.12 -19.56 6.40
C VAL A 231 -9.91 -20.72 5.79
N LYS A 232 -11.13 -20.99 6.27
CA LYS A 232 -12.01 -22.02 5.69
C LYS A 232 -12.40 -21.67 4.25
N LEU A 233 -12.82 -20.44 3.97
CA LEU A 233 -13.15 -19.99 2.61
C LEU A 233 -11.94 -20.08 1.67
N ILE A 234 -10.74 -19.78 2.16
CA ILE A 234 -9.49 -19.93 1.41
C ILE A 234 -9.21 -21.41 1.11
N LYS A 235 -9.36 -22.28 2.10
CA LYS A 235 -9.19 -23.74 1.92
C LYS A 235 -10.20 -24.30 0.94
N ASP A 236 -11.46 -23.92 1.08
CA ASP A 236 -12.59 -24.34 0.22
C ASP A 236 -12.43 -23.86 -1.24
N LEU A 237 -11.59 -22.85 -1.49
CA LEU A 237 -11.23 -22.40 -2.83
C LEU A 237 -10.17 -23.29 -3.51
N GLY A 238 -9.49 -24.17 -2.76
CA GLY A 238 -8.37 -24.97 -3.25
C GLY A 238 -7.01 -24.27 -3.17
N ILE A 239 -6.91 -23.19 -2.43
CA ILE A 239 -5.67 -22.48 -2.11
C ILE A 239 -4.89 -23.27 -1.06
N ASN A 240 -3.57 -23.35 -1.20
CA ASN A 240 -2.71 -24.07 -0.26
C ASN A 240 -1.78 -23.15 0.54
N ILE A 241 -1.72 -21.84 0.22
CA ILE A 241 -0.84 -20.89 0.91
C ILE A 241 -1.46 -19.51 1.00
N ILE A 242 -1.34 -18.87 2.17
CA ILE A 242 -1.68 -17.48 2.41
C ILE A 242 -0.39 -16.66 2.43
N ARG A 243 -0.37 -15.51 1.75
CA ARG A 243 0.57 -14.43 2.02
C ARG A 243 -0.15 -13.41 2.89
N THR A 244 0.39 -13.08 4.06
CA THR A 244 -0.19 -12.03 4.90
C THR A 244 -0.17 -10.70 4.17
N GLY A 245 -1.02 -9.74 4.58
CA GLY A 245 -0.81 -8.34 4.24
C GLY A 245 0.62 -7.96 4.66
N PRO A 246 1.21 -6.85 4.21
CA PRO A 246 2.59 -6.53 4.56
C PRO A 246 2.73 -6.15 6.05
N TYR A 247 2.28 -7.03 6.92
CA TYR A 247 2.38 -7.02 8.39
C TYR A 247 1.98 -8.39 8.96
N PRO A 248 2.49 -8.78 10.15
CA PRO A 248 2.12 -10.01 10.84
C PRO A 248 0.64 -10.03 11.21
N ASN A 249 -0.06 -11.12 10.88
CA ASN A 249 -1.46 -11.31 11.26
C ASN A 249 -1.60 -11.69 12.75
N HIS A 250 -2.85 -11.82 13.21
CA HIS A 250 -3.14 -12.32 14.54
C HIS A 250 -2.68 -13.79 14.68
N PRO A 251 -2.06 -14.20 15.81
CA PRO A 251 -1.63 -15.59 16.01
C PRO A 251 -2.72 -16.65 15.80
N TYR A 252 -3.98 -16.33 16.07
CA TYR A 252 -5.11 -17.23 15.79
C TYR A 252 -5.17 -17.70 14.34
N VAL A 253 -4.78 -16.84 13.39
CA VAL A 253 -4.75 -17.22 11.96
C VAL A 253 -3.76 -18.36 11.74
N TYR A 254 -2.62 -18.31 12.40
CA TYR A 254 -1.58 -19.34 12.25
C TYR A 254 -1.97 -20.65 12.94
N ASP A 255 -2.59 -20.58 14.14
CA ASP A 255 -3.17 -21.74 14.79
C ASP A 255 -4.21 -22.44 13.90
N ILE A 256 -5.07 -21.66 13.25
CA ILE A 256 -6.09 -22.18 12.33
C ILE A 256 -5.43 -22.76 11.07
N CYS A 257 -4.41 -22.09 10.51
CA CYS A 257 -3.64 -22.59 9.37
C CYS A 257 -2.90 -23.90 9.70
N ASP A 258 -2.32 -24.02 10.89
CA ASP A 258 -1.68 -25.23 11.39
C ASP A 258 -2.65 -26.41 11.37
N GLN A 259 -3.88 -26.18 11.86
CA GLN A 259 -4.93 -27.21 11.97
C GLN A 259 -5.58 -27.54 10.62
N MET A 260 -5.77 -26.53 9.75
CA MET A 260 -6.46 -26.70 8.48
C MET A 260 -5.51 -27.08 7.32
N GLY A 261 -4.20 -27.06 7.51
CA GLY A 261 -3.24 -27.35 6.46
C GLY A 261 -3.19 -26.25 5.40
N ILE A 262 -2.97 -25.01 5.82
CA ILE A 262 -2.68 -23.89 4.92
C ILE A 262 -1.28 -23.37 5.24
N MET A 263 -0.40 -23.35 4.26
CA MET A 263 0.93 -22.74 4.40
C MET A 263 0.80 -21.22 4.53
N VAL A 264 1.81 -20.58 5.13
CA VAL A 264 1.83 -19.12 5.31
C VAL A 264 3.19 -18.56 4.92
N LEU A 265 3.16 -17.46 4.19
CA LEU A 265 4.26 -16.51 4.04
C LEU A 265 3.92 -15.29 4.87
N GLU A 266 4.72 -15.03 5.89
CA GLU A 266 4.53 -13.90 6.80
C GLU A 266 5.59 -12.84 6.55
N GLU A 267 5.23 -11.55 6.64
CA GLU A 267 6.16 -10.45 6.34
C GLU A 267 6.03 -9.27 7.30
N ILE A 268 7.14 -8.55 7.50
CA ILE A 268 7.17 -7.31 8.27
C ILE A 268 6.63 -6.12 7.47
N PRO A 269 6.17 -5.01 8.12
CA PRO A 269 5.54 -3.87 7.45
C PRO A 269 6.53 -2.94 6.72
N THR A 270 7.37 -3.50 5.88
CA THR A 270 8.35 -2.78 5.04
C THR A 270 7.88 -2.74 3.59
N PHE A 271 6.83 -1.94 3.33
CA PHE A 271 6.14 -1.87 2.04
C PHE A 271 6.49 -0.59 1.28
N GLN A 272 6.93 -0.71 0.03
CA GLN A 272 7.21 0.41 -0.89
C GLN A 272 8.11 1.51 -0.30
N ILE A 273 9.14 1.14 0.48
CA ILE A 273 10.03 2.11 1.11
C ILE A 273 11.04 2.63 0.08
N PRO A 274 11.10 3.95 -0.18
CA PRO A 274 12.09 4.52 -1.08
C PRO A 274 13.53 4.24 -0.63
N PRO A 275 14.50 4.07 -1.57
CA PRO A 275 15.91 3.80 -1.24
C PRO A 275 16.55 4.84 -0.31
N GLU A 276 16.11 6.09 -0.36
CA GLU A 276 16.60 7.17 0.48
C GLU A 276 16.22 7.00 1.96
N ILE A 277 15.13 6.29 2.23
CA ILE A 277 14.62 6.01 3.58
C ILE A 277 15.12 4.65 4.05
N ILE A 278 14.98 3.59 3.23
CA ILE A 278 15.30 2.22 3.62
C ILE A 278 16.77 2.03 4.03
N GLY A 279 17.67 2.84 3.46
CA GLY A 279 19.10 2.81 3.79
C GLY A 279 19.50 3.57 5.06
N ARG A 280 18.56 4.16 5.81
CA ARG A 280 18.86 4.83 7.07
C ARG A 280 19.09 3.81 8.17
N LYS A 281 20.06 4.10 9.04
CA LYS A 281 20.42 3.20 10.15
C LYS A 281 19.24 2.91 11.08
N GLU A 282 18.49 3.94 11.44
CA GLU A 282 17.32 3.86 12.32
C GLU A 282 16.21 2.98 11.72
N VAL A 283 16.01 3.05 10.39
CA VAL A 283 15.03 2.22 9.68
C VAL A 283 15.48 0.76 9.66
N ILE A 284 16.76 0.49 9.41
CA ILE A 284 17.31 -0.88 9.42
C ILE A 284 17.21 -1.49 10.83
N GLU A 285 17.58 -0.74 11.87
CA GLU A 285 17.50 -1.19 13.26
C GLU A 285 16.05 -1.49 13.67
N HIS A 286 15.12 -0.60 13.35
CA HIS A 286 13.72 -0.79 13.67
C HIS A 286 13.10 -1.98 12.90
N ALA A 287 13.37 -2.08 11.59
CA ALA A 287 12.93 -3.23 10.79
C ALA A 287 13.52 -4.56 11.29
N SER A 288 14.78 -4.55 11.74
CA SER A 288 15.42 -5.72 12.36
C SER A 288 14.76 -6.10 13.69
N GLY A 289 14.34 -5.11 14.48
CA GLY A 289 13.54 -5.33 15.71
C GLY A 289 12.21 -5.98 15.39
N LEU A 290 11.44 -5.41 14.46
CA LEU A 290 10.16 -5.97 14.01
C LEU A 290 10.28 -7.41 13.47
N LEU A 291 11.35 -7.68 12.70
CA LEU A 291 11.64 -9.02 12.19
C LEU A 291 11.93 -10.02 13.33
N GLN A 292 12.69 -9.59 14.32
CA GLN A 292 12.98 -10.42 15.49
C GLN A 292 11.72 -10.70 16.31
N GLU A 293 10.88 -9.70 16.55
CA GLU A 293 9.61 -9.85 17.26
C GLU A 293 8.69 -10.83 16.52
N MET A 294 8.52 -10.66 15.20
CA MET A 294 7.72 -11.53 14.35
C MET A 294 8.20 -12.98 14.43
N ILE A 295 9.50 -13.22 14.19
CA ILE A 295 10.07 -14.57 14.21
C ILE A 295 9.94 -15.19 15.60
N ASN A 296 10.25 -14.47 16.67
CA ASN A 296 10.17 -15.02 18.03
C ASN A 296 8.74 -15.38 18.44
N ARG A 297 7.77 -14.56 18.04
CA ARG A 297 6.35 -14.82 18.29
C ARG A 297 5.85 -16.05 17.54
N ASP A 298 6.17 -16.17 16.25
CA ASP A 298 5.45 -17.04 15.33
C ASP A 298 6.24 -18.26 14.83
N ARG A 299 7.54 -18.39 15.13
CA ARG A 299 8.38 -19.53 14.73
C ARG A 299 7.89 -20.91 15.21
N ARG A 300 6.92 -20.94 16.12
CA ARG A 300 6.34 -22.19 16.66
C ARG A 300 5.28 -22.77 15.72
N HIS A 301 4.75 -21.98 14.79
CA HIS A 301 3.71 -22.42 13.86
C HIS A 301 4.29 -23.19 12.67
N PRO A 302 3.93 -24.48 12.49
CA PRO A 302 4.39 -25.27 11.35
C PRO A 302 3.84 -24.80 10.00
N SER A 303 2.71 -24.13 9.95
CA SER A 303 2.15 -23.54 8.72
C SER A 303 3.02 -22.45 8.10
N ILE A 304 3.76 -21.69 8.90
CA ILE A 304 4.64 -20.62 8.39
C ILE A 304 5.86 -21.26 7.72
N ILE A 305 5.99 -21.09 6.42
CA ILE A 305 7.08 -21.65 5.62
C ILE A 305 8.18 -20.65 5.29
N GLY A 306 7.91 -19.36 5.40
CA GLY A 306 8.89 -18.34 5.05
C GLY A 306 8.59 -16.96 5.66
N TRP A 307 9.69 -16.20 5.85
CA TRP A 307 9.71 -14.86 6.42
C TRP A 307 9.99 -13.82 5.35
N GLY A 308 9.10 -12.85 5.20
CA GLY A 308 9.25 -11.73 4.28
C GLY A 308 9.95 -10.54 4.95
N ILE A 309 11.04 -10.10 4.34
CA ILE A 309 11.85 -8.99 4.84
C ILE A 309 11.53 -7.66 4.16
N GLY A 310 10.66 -7.65 3.17
CA GLY A 310 10.19 -6.44 2.52
C GLY A 310 9.31 -6.72 1.32
N SER A 311 8.48 -5.73 1.00
CA SER A 311 7.48 -5.84 -0.05
C SER A 311 7.58 -4.68 -1.02
N GLU A 312 7.60 -4.97 -2.33
CA GLU A 312 7.78 -4.03 -3.43
C GLU A 312 9.05 -3.16 -3.29
N LEU A 313 10.17 -3.83 -3.00
CA LEU A 313 11.45 -3.19 -2.84
C LEU A 313 12.05 -2.78 -4.19
N ASN A 314 12.74 -1.63 -4.21
CA ASN A 314 13.62 -1.25 -5.32
C ASN A 314 14.97 -1.99 -5.20
N VAL A 315 15.03 -3.19 -5.80
CA VAL A 315 16.15 -4.13 -5.64
C VAL A 315 17.41 -3.79 -6.45
N SER A 316 17.35 -2.82 -7.35
CA SER A 316 18.54 -2.32 -8.06
C SER A 316 19.37 -1.33 -7.22
N ALA A 317 18.77 -0.74 -6.17
CA ALA A 317 19.42 0.29 -5.39
C ALA A 317 20.39 -0.30 -4.35
N GLN A 318 21.62 0.23 -4.28
CA GLN A 318 22.65 -0.20 -3.33
C GLN A 318 22.23 -0.11 -1.86
N LYS A 319 21.39 0.89 -1.52
CA LYS A 319 20.85 1.04 -0.16
C LYS A 319 19.88 -0.07 0.21
N THR A 320 19.06 -0.52 -0.77
CA THR A 320 18.15 -1.66 -0.58
C THR A 320 18.94 -2.96 -0.43
N LEU A 321 20.00 -3.14 -1.22
CA LEU A 321 20.90 -4.29 -1.07
C LEU A 321 21.46 -4.37 0.36
N HIS A 322 21.96 -3.27 0.91
CA HIS A 322 22.47 -3.23 2.29
C HIS A 322 21.37 -3.59 3.31
N PHE A 323 20.17 -3.05 3.16
CA PHE A 323 19.02 -3.37 4.00
C PHE A 323 18.70 -4.88 3.96
N VAL A 324 18.54 -5.45 2.76
CA VAL A 324 18.24 -6.87 2.57
C VAL A 324 19.31 -7.75 3.19
N GLN A 325 20.58 -7.42 3.00
CA GLN A 325 21.72 -8.15 3.58
C GLN A 325 21.67 -8.15 5.11
N GLN A 326 21.44 -7.00 5.74
CA GLN A 326 21.40 -6.89 7.22
C GLN A 326 20.24 -7.71 7.80
N LEU A 327 19.04 -7.57 7.21
CA LEU A 327 17.86 -8.30 7.71
C LEU A 327 17.97 -9.80 7.46
N SER A 328 18.51 -10.22 6.31
CA SER A 328 18.72 -11.64 6.01
C SER A 328 19.69 -12.28 7.00
N ASN A 329 20.81 -11.62 7.29
CA ASN A 329 21.76 -12.10 8.29
C ASN A 329 21.10 -12.23 9.66
N LYS A 330 20.29 -11.25 10.07
CA LYS A 330 19.57 -11.30 11.35
C LYS A 330 18.58 -12.44 11.38
N ALA A 331 17.77 -12.63 10.32
CA ALA A 331 16.77 -13.69 10.24
C ALA A 331 17.41 -15.09 10.33
N ARG A 332 18.52 -15.32 9.61
CA ARG A 332 19.25 -16.60 9.62
C ARG A 332 19.79 -16.99 10.99
N LEU A 333 20.11 -16.02 11.85
CA LEU A 333 20.52 -16.26 13.24
C LEU A 333 19.32 -16.71 14.11
N LEU A 334 18.10 -16.29 13.77
CA LEU A 334 16.90 -16.54 14.57
C LEU A 334 16.19 -17.84 14.17
N ASP A 335 16.06 -18.09 12.85
CA ASP A 335 15.30 -19.23 12.32
C ASP A 335 15.87 -19.70 10.96
N LYS A 336 15.67 -20.99 10.64
CA LYS A 336 16.18 -21.64 9.43
C LYS A 336 15.17 -21.70 8.28
N ARG A 337 13.97 -21.14 8.43
CA ARG A 337 12.94 -21.10 7.40
C ARG A 337 13.36 -20.24 6.22
N LEU A 338 12.60 -20.37 5.13
CA LEU A 338 12.86 -19.65 3.91
C LEU A 338 12.76 -18.13 4.13
N LEU A 339 13.62 -17.38 3.44
CA LEU A 339 13.57 -15.93 3.42
C LEU A 339 13.16 -15.45 2.03
N TYR A 340 12.32 -14.40 1.98
CA TYR A 340 11.91 -13.79 0.74
C TYR A 340 11.71 -12.28 0.87
N TYR A 341 11.67 -11.62 -0.26
CA TYR A 341 11.09 -10.28 -0.44
C TYR A 341 10.22 -10.26 -1.68
N SER A 342 9.46 -9.18 -1.89
CA SER A 342 8.81 -8.94 -3.18
C SER A 342 9.32 -7.67 -3.85
N THR A 343 9.27 -7.70 -5.19
CA THR A 343 9.60 -6.59 -6.06
C THR A 343 8.71 -6.62 -7.30
N ASN A 344 8.53 -5.48 -7.94
CA ASN A 344 7.90 -5.38 -9.26
C ASN A 344 8.92 -5.23 -10.40
N MET A 345 10.22 -5.29 -10.10
CA MET A 345 11.30 -5.26 -11.07
C MET A 345 11.54 -6.67 -11.62
N LEU A 346 11.62 -6.78 -12.95
CA LEU A 346 11.84 -8.07 -13.63
C LEU A 346 13.34 -8.41 -13.76
N ASP A 347 14.16 -7.40 -13.86
CA ASP A 347 15.62 -7.43 -14.08
C ASP A 347 16.34 -6.54 -13.05
N ASP A 348 17.66 -6.47 -13.15
CA ASP A 348 18.56 -5.66 -12.29
C ASP A 348 18.40 -5.93 -10.78
N ASP A 349 18.15 -7.20 -10.42
CA ASP A 349 18.00 -7.61 -9.02
C ASP A 349 19.34 -7.94 -8.36
N ASN A 350 19.85 -7.00 -7.59
CA ASN A 350 21.08 -7.15 -6.82
C ASN A 350 20.89 -7.90 -5.48
N CYS A 351 19.64 -8.14 -5.05
CA CYS A 351 19.32 -8.65 -3.72
C CYS A 351 19.09 -10.16 -3.67
N ASN A 352 18.87 -10.80 -4.81
CA ASN A 352 18.41 -12.19 -4.91
C ASN A 352 19.30 -13.21 -4.19
N ASN A 353 20.61 -12.97 -4.08
CA ASN A 353 21.56 -13.90 -3.45
C ASN A 353 21.47 -13.94 -1.91
N PHE A 354 20.70 -13.06 -1.29
CA PHE A 354 20.58 -12.98 0.18
C PHE A 354 19.31 -13.66 0.72
N VAL A 355 18.40 -14.10 -0.18
CA VAL A 355 17.16 -14.77 0.15
C VAL A 355 17.05 -16.11 -0.58
N ASP A 356 16.09 -16.94 -0.20
CA ASP A 356 15.88 -18.24 -0.85
C ASP A 356 15.07 -18.11 -2.14
N PHE A 357 14.18 -17.14 -2.23
CA PHE A 357 13.40 -16.83 -3.41
C PHE A 357 12.87 -15.39 -3.35
N ARG A 358 12.40 -14.91 -4.50
CA ARG A 358 11.73 -13.61 -4.60
C ARG A 358 10.31 -13.77 -5.16
N LEU A 359 9.45 -12.83 -4.83
CA LEU A 359 8.12 -12.69 -5.39
C LEU A 359 8.11 -11.52 -6.37
N ILE A 360 7.51 -11.72 -7.54
CA ILE A 360 7.33 -10.66 -8.54
C ILE A 360 5.89 -10.18 -8.48
N ASP A 361 5.69 -8.92 -8.09
CA ASP A 361 4.37 -8.32 -7.97
C ASP A 361 3.94 -7.66 -9.29
N LEU A 362 2.92 -8.22 -9.96
CA LEU A 362 2.43 -7.82 -11.28
C LEU A 362 0.96 -7.39 -11.20
N TYR A 363 0.56 -6.45 -10.48
CA TYR A 363 -0.83 -6.10 -10.13
C TYR A 363 -1.92 -6.48 -11.15
N SER A 364 -2.09 -5.73 -12.24
CA SER A 364 -3.18 -5.93 -13.20
C SER A 364 -2.71 -5.71 -14.64
N PRO A 365 -1.72 -6.47 -15.13
CA PRO A 365 -1.38 -6.43 -16.54
C PRO A 365 -2.54 -7.02 -17.36
N ASP A 366 -2.66 -6.66 -18.62
CA ASP A 366 -3.49 -7.46 -19.51
C ASP A 366 -2.88 -8.85 -19.74
N ILE A 367 -3.66 -9.79 -20.27
CA ILE A 367 -3.23 -11.19 -20.40
C ILE A 367 -1.99 -11.30 -21.33
N ALA A 368 -1.87 -10.43 -22.34
CA ALA A 368 -0.71 -10.43 -23.23
C ALA A 368 0.53 -9.88 -22.51
N GLN A 369 0.38 -8.79 -21.75
CA GLN A 369 1.46 -8.25 -20.94
C GLN A 369 1.93 -9.26 -19.88
N PHE A 370 0.99 -9.99 -19.24
CA PHE A 370 1.34 -11.06 -18.31
C PHE A 370 2.19 -12.15 -18.98
N LYS A 371 1.78 -12.64 -20.18
CA LYS A 371 2.55 -13.61 -20.95
C LYS A 371 3.96 -13.10 -21.28
N ASN A 372 4.06 -11.87 -21.76
CA ASN A 372 5.35 -11.24 -22.08
C ASN A 372 6.25 -11.12 -20.83
N ALA A 373 5.69 -10.75 -19.69
CA ALA A 373 6.43 -10.68 -18.43
C ALA A 373 6.94 -12.06 -17.98
N ILE A 374 6.12 -13.11 -18.09
CA ILE A 374 6.55 -14.48 -17.79
C ILE A 374 7.67 -14.94 -18.76
N GLU A 375 7.56 -14.66 -20.05
CA GLU A 375 8.62 -14.98 -21.02
C GLU A 375 9.93 -14.24 -20.71
N ALA A 376 9.85 -12.95 -20.34
CA ALA A 376 11.00 -12.17 -19.92
C ALA A 376 11.65 -12.78 -18.66
N LEU A 377 10.87 -13.13 -17.66
CA LEU A 377 11.34 -13.77 -16.43
C LEU A 377 12.01 -15.12 -16.71
N ILE A 378 11.46 -15.93 -17.62
CA ILE A 378 12.06 -17.22 -18.01
C ILE A 378 13.42 -17.02 -18.68
N ARG A 379 13.59 -15.95 -19.50
CA ARG A 379 14.87 -15.65 -20.16
C ARG A 379 15.95 -15.17 -19.19
N VAL A 380 15.57 -14.37 -18.21
CA VAL A 380 16.53 -13.75 -17.25
C VAL A 380 16.83 -14.68 -16.07
N ASN A 381 15.91 -15.58 -15.71
CA ASN A 381 15.96 -16.30 -14.45
C ASN A 381 16.60 -17.69 -14.60
N LEU A 382 17.91 -17.75 -14.41
CA LEU A 382 18.70 -18.99 -14.60
C LEU A 382 18.91 -19.82 -13.33
N GLY A 383 18.40 -19.45 -12.17
CA GLY A 383 18.73 -20.14 -10.92
C GLY A 383 17.71 -20.13 -9.79
N SER A 384 16.57 -19.47 -9.95
CA SER A 384 15.55 -19.36 -8.90
C SER A 384 14.14 -19.71 -9.42
N PRO A 385 13.21 -20.18 -8.56
CA PRO A 385 11.83 -20.42 -8.97
C PRO A 385 11.11 -19.11 -9.32
N ILE A 386 10.28 -19.12 -10.37
CA ILE A 386 9.44 -17.98 -10.72
C ILE A 386 8.18 -18.02 -9.85
N VAL A 387 7.99 -16.99 -9.04
CA VAL A 387 6.83 -16.83 -8.18
C VAL A 387 6.19 -15.46 -8.41
N ILE A 388 4.93 -15.47 -8.84
CA ILE A 388 4.14 -14.26 -9.01
C ILE A 388 3.50 -13.90 -7.68
N GLY A 389 3.97 -12.81 -7.08
CA GLY A 389 3.63 -12.40 -5.73
C GLY A 389 2.28 -11.72 -5.61
N ARG A 390 1.85 -10.98 -6.65
CA ARG A 390 0.53 -10.33 -6.71
C ARG A 390 0.01 -10.30 -8.13
N ILE A 391 -1.23 -10.74 -8.28
CA ILE A 391 -1.97 -10.67 -9.54
C ILE A 391 -3.45 -10.53 -9.26
N GLY A 392 -4.10 -9.53 -9.82
CA GLY A 392 -5.52 -9.26 -9.58
C GLY A 392 -6.11 -8.29 -10.58
N SER A 393 -7.40 -8.04 -10.45
CA SER A 393 -8.14 -7.03 -11.20
C SER A 393 -9.16 -6.39 -10.28
N SER A 394 -9.19 -5.05 -10.23
CA SER A 394 -10.22 -4.31 -9.50
C SER A 394 -11.54 -4.36 -10.26
N VAL A 395 -12.64 -4.21 -9.51
CA VAL A 395 -13.99 -4.18 -10.05
C VAL A 395 -14.75 -2.95 -9.55
N VAL A 396 -15.81 -2.59 -10.27
CA VAL A 396 -16.86 -1.71 -9.75
C VAL A 396 -17.99 -2.62 -9.25
N PRO A 397 -18.26 -2.69 -7.93
CA PRO A 397 -19.22 -3.63 -7.35
C PRO A 397 -20.61 -3.58 -7.97
N GLU A 398 -21.03 -2.39 -8.39
CA GLU A 398 -22.33 -2.14 -9.00
C GLU A 398 -22.42 -2.61 -10.47
N ASN A 399 -21.27 -3.00 -11.08
CA ASN A 399 -21.22 -3.44 -12.47
C ASN A 399 -21.29 -4.98 -12.59
N ALA A 400 -22.44 -5.53 -12.26
CA ALA A 400 -22.71 -6.97 -12.37
C ALA A 400 -23.11 -7.42 -13.79
N SER A 401 -23.56 -6.50 -14.66
CA SER A 401 -24.15 -6.81 -15.98
C SER A 401 -23.23 -6.48 -17.17
N GLY A 402 -22.03 -5.91 -16.94
CA GLY A 402 -21.14 -5.43 -18.00
C GLY A 402 -20.51 -6.52 -18.87
N GLY A 403 -20.49 -7.77 -18.39
CA GLY A 403 -19.82 -8.88 -19.05
C GLY A 403 -18.28 -8.77 -19.02
N TYR A 404 -17.57 -9.80 -19.51
CA TYR A 404 -16.10 -9.87 -19.36
C TYR A 404 -15.32 -8.90 -20.27
N LEU A 405 -15.96 -8.29 -21.28
CA LEU A 405 -15.33 -7.26 -22.11
C LEU A 405 -15.21 -5.90 -21.40
N ASP A 406 -16.08 -5.63 -20.41
CA ASP A 406 -15.94 -4.45 -19.56
C ASP A 406 -14.94 -4.73 -18.42
N LYS A 407 -13.76 -4.14 -18.51
CA LYS A 407 -12.65 -4.30 -17.53
C LYS A 407 -13.02 -3.94 -16.08
N THR A 408 -14.19 -3.33 -15.85
CA THR A 408 -14.66 -2.94 -14.51
C THR A 408 -15.73 -3.88 -13.95
N SER A 409 -16.18 -4.87 -14.72
CA SER A 409 -17.25 -5.77 -14.30
C SER A 409 -16.78 -6.91 -13.40
N LEU A 410 -17.72 -7.49 -12.65
CA LEU A 410 -17.49 -8.68 -11.83
C LEU A 410 -17.14 -9.91 -12.70
N GLU A 411 -17.68 -9.99 -13.92
CA GLU A 411 -17.36 -11.08 -14.86
C GLU A 411 -15.96 -10.92 -15.46
N HIS A 412 -15.49 -9.68 -15.67
CA HIS A 412 -14.12 -9.46 -16.13
C HIS A 412 -13.10 -9.98 -15.12
N GLN A 413 -13.29 -9.74 -13.83
CA GLN A 413 -12.42 -10.26 -12.78
C GLN A 413 -12.33 -11.79 -12.85
N ALA A 414 -13.48 -12.46 -13.00
CA ALA A 414 -13.54 -13.92 -13.13
C ALA A 414 -12.82 -14.41 -14.41
N TYR A 415 -13.08 -13.77 -15.55
CA TYR A 415 -12.43 -14.06 -16.83
C TYR A 415 -10.92 -13.87 -16.79
N TYR A 416 -10.50 -12.73 -16.25
CA TYR A 416 -9.08 -12.37 -16.13
C TYR A 416 -8.32 -13.38 -15.27
N LEU A 417 -8.79 -13.62 -14.04
CA LEU A 417 -8.14 -14.55 -13.11
C LEU A 417 -8.16 -15.98 -13.63
N GLY A 418 -9.24 -16.40 -14.30
CA GLY A 418 -9.32 -17.71 -14.93
C GLY A 418 -8.26 -17.92 -16.03
N ASN A 419 -8.04 -16.92 -16.89
CA ASN A 419 -7.00 -16.98 -17.92
C ASN A 419 -5.59 -17.02 -17.31
N ILE A 420 -5.34 -16.21 -16.26
CA ILE A 420 -4.06 -16.25 -15.53
C ILE A 420 -3.80 -17.63 -14.93
N LEU A 421 -4.83 -18.23 -14.31
CA LEU A 421 -4.71 -19.59 -13.75
C LEU A 421 -4.44 -20.66 -14.82
N ASN A 422 -5.06 -20.54 -15.98
CA ASN A 422 -4.78 -21.47 -17.09
C ASN A 422 -3.31 -21.39 -17.51
N ILE A 423 -2.75 -20.17 -17.61
CA ILE A 423 -1.33 -19.96 -17.90
C ILE A 423 -0.46 -20.55 -16.79
N PHE A 424 -0.80 -20.33 -15.53
CA PHE A 424 -0.09 -20.88 -14.38
C PHE A 424 -0.10 -22.40 -14.36
N ASN A 425 -1.26 -23.02 -14.58
CA ASN A 425 -1.39 -24.46 -14.55
C ASN A 425 -0.66 -25.15 -15.71
N SER A 426 -0.65 -24.53 -16.90
CA SER A 426 -0.01 -25.08 -18.10
C SER A 426 1.50 -24.82 -18.20
N ASN A 427 2.07 -24.02 -17.28
CA ASN A 427 3.49 -23.67 -17.31
C ASN A 427 4.21 -24.13 -16.05
N ASP A 428 5.05 -25.18 -16.18
CA ASP A 428 5.80 -25.76 -15.05
C ASP A 428 6.98 -24.88 -14.57
N ARG A 429 7.32 -23.82 -15.30
CA ARG A 429 8.35 -22.85 -14.89
C ARG A 429 7.81 -21.89 -13.82
N ILE A 430 6.49 -21.72 -13.73
CA ILE A 430 5.86 -20.89 -12.68
C ILE A 430 5.60 -21.77 -11.46
N SER A 431 6.37 -21.55 -10.41
CA SER A 431 6.33 -22.35 -9.17
C SER A 431 5.31 -21.86 -8.17
N GLY A 432 4.84 -20.61 -8.31
CA GLY A 432 3.84 -20.03 -7.42
C GLY A 432 3.10 -18.84 -8.04
N LEU A 433 1.85 -18.67 -7.62
CA LEU A 433 0.99 -17.57 -8.02
C LEU A 433 0.14 -17.13 -6.82
N PHE A 434 0.13 -15.83 -6.48
CA PHE A 434 -0.64 -15.26 -5.40
C PHE A 434 -1.70 -14.29 -5.92
N LEU A 435 -2.98 -14.63 -5.68
CA LEU A 435 -4.11 -13.78 -6.03
C LEU A 435 -4.15 -12.54 -5.14
N TRP A 436 -4.39 -11.38 -5.73
CA TRP A 436 -4.61 -10.11 -5.07
C TRP A 436 -6.06 -9.67 -5.28
N SER A 437 -6.95 -9.76 -4.27
CA SER A 437 -6.77 -10.20 -2.91
C SER A 437 -7.95 -11.09 -2.47
N PHE A 438 -7.91 -11.63 -1.25
CA PHE A 438 -8.97 -12.47 -0.69
C PHE A 438 -10.30 -11.71 -0.58
N ALA A 439 -10.28 -10.56 0.10
CA ALA A 439 -11.45 -9.73 0.27
C ALA A 439 -11.11 -8.26 0.00
N ASP A 440 -12.12 -7.46 -0.26
CA ASP A 440 -11.99 -6.01 -0.31
C ASP A 440 -11.49 -5.47 1.03
N TRP A 441 -10.80 -4.33 0.97
CA TRP A 441 -10.27 -3.69 2.16
C TRP A 441 -10.40 -2.16 2.10
N GLN A 442 -10.45 -1.54 3.26
CA GLN A 442 -10.41 -0.09 3.37
C GLN A 442 -8.98 0.43 3.26
N GLY A 443 -8.76 1.34 2.35
CA GLY A 443 -7.49 2.03 2.18
C GLY A 443 -7.28 3.15 3.19
N ALA A 444 -6.03 3.58 3.34
CA ALA A 444 -5.68 4.73 4.16
C ALA A 444 -6.23 6.04 3.60
N VAL A 445 -6.27 6.17 2.28
CA VAL A 445 -6.74 7.34 1.53
C VAL A 445 -7.68 6.90 0.41
N PRO A 446 -8.69 7.71 0.04
CA PRO A 446 -9.50 7.45 -1.14
C PRO A 446 -8.64 7.36 -2.40
N SER A 447 -8.97 6.45 -3.34
CA SER A 447 -8.27 6.30 -4.61
C SER A 447 -9.03 6.92 -5.77
N ILE A 448 -8.32 7.60 -6.67
CA ILE A 448 -8.91 8.14 -7.90
C ILE A 448 -9.37 6.99 -8.80
N ALA A 449 -8.63 5.88 -8.85
CA ALA A 449 -8.98 4.73 -9.68
C ALA A 449 -10.32 4.07 -9.26
N GLU A 450 -10.62 4.10 -7.95
CA GLU A 450 -11.88 3.56 -7.38
C GLU A 450 -13.05 4.57 -7.43
N GLY A 451 -12.87 5.71 -8.04
CA GLY A 451 -13.83 6.84 -8.01
C GLY A 451 -15.15 6.57 -8.72
N ARG A 452 -15.30 5.45 -9.45
CA ARG A 452 -16.58 5.02 -10.03
C ARG A 452 -17.47 4.32 -9.00
N SER A 453 -16.88 3.73 -7.95
CA SER A 453 -17.63 3.11 -6.86
C SER A 453 -18.22 4.14 -5.90
N LEU A 454 -19.30 3.78 -5.24
CA LEU A 454 -19.92 4.58 -4.17
C LEU A 454 -19.01 4.68 -2.94
N THR A 455 -18.12 3.71 -2.75
CA THR A 455 -17.18 3.62 -1.61
C THR A 455 -15.74 3.85 -2.05
N GLN A 456 -15.38 5.12 -2.29
CA GLN A 456 -14.07 5.51 -2.84
C GLN A 456 -12.86 5.19 -1.93
N SER A 457 -13.09 4.90 -0.65
CA SER A 457 -12.03 4.48 0.29
C SER A 457 -11.87 2.97 0.38
N THR A 458 -12.77 2.18 -0.23
CA THR A 458 -12.67 0.72 -0.28
C THR A 458 -12.04 0.32 -1.61
N TYR A 459 -11.03 -0.53 -1.53
CA TYR A 459 -10.36 -1.10 -2.70
C TYR A 459 -11.03 -2.42 -3.08
N HIS A 460 -11.67 -2.44 -4.25
CA HIS A 460 -12.47 -3.54 -4.75
C HIS A 460 -11.67 -4.54 -5.59
N TRP A 461 -10.60 -5.07 -5.01
CA TRP A 461 -9.74 -6.08 -5.62
C TRP A 461 -10.02 -7.49 -5.13
N GLY A 462 -10.82 -7.60 -4.06
CA GLY A 462 -11.17 -8.87 -3.45
C GLY A 462 -11.95 -9.80 -4.40
N ILE A 463 -11.71 -11.09 -4.28
CA ILE A 463 -12.61 -12.10 -4.86
C ILE A 463 -13.87 -12.28 -4.00
N LEU A 464 -13.84 -11.73 -2.79
CA LEU A 464 -14.98 -11.55 -1.87
C LEU A 464 -15.18 -10.07 -1.59
N THR A 465 -16.40 -9.69 -1.20
CA THR A 465 -16.66 -8.36 -0.64
C THR A 465 -15.97 -8.20 0.73
N GLU A 466 -15.94 -6.97 1.27
CA GLU A 466 -15.46 -6.72 2.63
C GLU A 466 -16.25 -7.50 3.71
N ASN A 467 -17.51 -7.86 3.45
CA ASN A 467 -18.37 -8.68 4.31
C ASN A 467 -18.22 -10.20 4.06
N ARG A 468 -17.25 -10.63 3.26
CA ARG A 468 -16.97 -12.04 2.90
C ARG A 468 -18.02 -12.68 1.98
N GLU A 469 -18.80 -11.87 1.26
CA GLU A 469 -19.75 -12.40 0.25
C GLU A 469 -18.98 -12.78 -1.02
N PRO A 470 -19.16 -14.03 -1.53
CA PRO A 470 -18.44 -14.49 -2.72
C PRO A 470 -18.88 -13.77 -3.99
N ARG A 471 -17.90 -13.19 -4.71
CA ARG A 471 -18.10 -12.64 -6.05
C ARG A 471 -18.08 -13.73 -7.12
N ARG A 472 -18.41 -13.35 -8.36
CA ARG A 472 -18.34 -14.23 -9.52
C ARG A 472 -16.95 -14.87 -9.68
N ALA A 473 -15.89 -14.11 -9.41
CA ALA A 473 -14.51 -14.59 -9.45
C ALA A 473 -14.27 -15.74 -8.46
N TYR A 474 -14.74 -15.66 -7.22
CA TYR A 474 -14.62 -16.74 -6.25
C TYR A 474 -15.29 -18.03 -6.74
N GLN A 475 -16.51 -17.93 -7.24
CA GLN A 475 -17.27 -19.09 -7.75
C GLN A 475 -16.55 -19.72 -8.95
N TYR A 476 -16.07 -18.90 -9.89
CA TYR A 476 -15.34 -19.34 -11.07
C TYR A 476 -14.03 -20.05 -10.69
N LEU A 477 -13.22 -19.45 -9.80
CA LEU A 477 -11.97 -20.01 -9.33
C LEU A 477 -12.18 -21.34 -8.58
N LYS A 478 -13.21 -21.41 -7.73
CA LYS A 478 -13.56 -22.65 -7.01
C LYS A 478 -13.90 -23.78 -7.96
N SER A 479 -14.69 -23.52 -8.99
CA SER A 479 -15.03 -24.53 -10.01
C SER A 479 -13.79 -24.97 -10.80
N THR A 480 -12.87 -24.05 -11.09
CA THR A 480 -11.64 -24.34 -11.84
C THR A 480 -10.63 -25.14 -11.00
N PHE A 481 -10.42 -24.77 -9.73
CA PHE A 481 -9.43 -25.41 -8.87
C PHE A 481 -9.85 -26.81 -8.37
N ILE A 482 -11.15 -26.99 -8.11
CA ILE A 482 -11.66 -28.23 -7.49
C ILE A 482 -12.26 -29.16 -8.54
N ASN A 483 -13.11 -28.65 -9.43
CA ASN A 483 -13.90 -29.47 -10.35
C ASN A 483 -13.27 -29.54 -11.74
N ASN A 484 -12.25 -28.76 -12.02
CA ASN A 484 -11.66 -28.57 -13.34
C ASN A 484 -12.69 -28.19 -14.43
N THR A 485 -13.74 -27.45 -14.02
CA THR A 485 -14.83 -26.99 -14.87
C THR A 485 -14.82 -25.48 -14.98
N MET A 486 -15.14 -24.93 -16.14
CA MET A 486 -15.26 -23.49 -16.35
C MET A 486 -16.74 -23.08 -16.34
N LEU A 487 -17.09 -22.11 -15.50
CA LEU A 487 -18.39 -21.49 -15.53
C LEU A 487 -18.54 -20.62 -16.79
N ALA A 488 -19.72 -20.60 -17.39
CA ALA A 488 -19.99 -19.72 -18.51
C ALA A 488 -19.98 -18.24 -18.07
N LEU A 489 -19.28 -17.41 -18.83
CA LEU A 489 -19.23 -15.97 -18.65
C LEU A 489 -19.82 -15.26 -19.87
N THR A 490 -20.51 -14.15 -19.64
CA THR A 490 -21.11 -13.37 -20.72
C THR A 490 -20.10 -12.36 -21.30
N PRO A 491 -20.02 -12.18 -22.63
CA PRO A 491 -19.06 -11.23 -23.20
C PRO A 491 -19.38 -9.77 -22.86
N GLY A 492 -20.67 -9.39 -22.86
CA GLY A 492 -21.07 -8.00 -22.67
C GLY A 492 -20.60 -7.08 -23.80
N THR A 493 -20.46 -5.81 -23.50
CA THR A 493 -19.99 -4.77 -24.43
C THR A 493 -18.90 -3.94 -23.82
N ILE A 494 -17.96 -3.49 -24.64
CA ILE A 494 -16.93 -2.55 -24.19
C ILE A 494 -17.60 -1.20 -23.92
N PRO A 495 -17.50 -0.64 -22.69
CA PRO A 495 -18.08 0.66 -22.41
C PRO A 495 -17.44 1.74 -23.27
N ASP A 496 -18.27 2.59 -23.88
CA ASP A 496 -17.78 3.78 -24.59
C ASP A 496 -17.39 4.85 -23.56
N GLU A 497 -16.11 4.97 -23.28
CA GLU A 497 -15.56 6.05 -22.46
C GLU A 497 -15.16 7.29 -23.29
N SER A 498 -15.65 7.40 -24.53
CA SER A 498 -15.35 8.55 -25.39
C SER A 498 -15.80 9.85 -24.74
N GLN A 499 -14.98 10.87 -24.89
CA GLN A 499 -15.26 12.21 -24.37
C GLN A 499 -16.06 13.09 -25.37
N GLY A 500 -16.89 12.48 -26.21
CA GLY A 500 -17.73 13.19 -27.14
C GLY A 500 -18.50 14.36 -26.50
N LYS A 501 -19.00 14.16 -25.26
CA LYS A 501 -19.69 15.20 -24.49
C LYS A 501 -18.85 16.46 -24.26
N LEU A 502 -17.53 16.35 -24.03
CA LEU A 502 -16.65 17.50 -23.85
C LEU A 502 -16.40 18.24 -25.16
N ILE A 503 -16.36 17.54 -26.28
CA ILE A 503 -16.25 18.14 -27.61
C ILE A 503 -17.51 18.97 -27.88
N TYR A 504 -18.73 18.47 -27.58
CA TYR A 504 -19.97 19.23 -27.70
C TYR A 504 -19.98 20.48 -26.84
N ILE A 505 -19.47 20.42 -25.59
CA ILE A 505 -19.34 21.61 -24.73
C ILE A 505 -18.41 22.64 -25.37
N GLY A 506 -17.27 22.21 -25.91
CA GLY A 506 -16.37 23.10 -26.62
C GLY A 506 -17.03 23.77 -27.81
N PHE A 507 -17.81 23.06 -28.62
CA PHE A 507 -18.59 23.63 -29.70
C PHE A 507 -19.65 24.64 -29.20
N LEU A 508 -20.35 24.33 -28.09
CA LEU A 508 -21.31 25.27 -27.50
C LEU A 508 -20.63 26.58 -27.04
N ILE A 509 -19.47 26.48 -26.40
CA ILE A 509 -18.68 27.66 -26.00
C ILE A 509 -18.28 28.49 -27.26
N PHE A 510 -17.82 27.82 -28.31
CA PHE A 510 -17.43 28.45 -29.56
C PHE A 510 -18.64 29.14 -30.26
N ILE A 511 -19.76 28.46 -30.39
CA ILE A 511 -20.98 29.00 -30.99
C ILE A 511 -21.48 30.19 -30.15
N PHE A 512 -21.46 30.09 -28.82
CA PHE A 512 -21.83 31.19 -27.93
C PHE A 512 -20.96 32.43 -28.16
N LEU A 513 -19.65 32.25 -28.30
CA LEU A 513 -18.72 33.33 -28.64
C LEU A 513 -19.08 33.99 -29.97
N LEU A 514 -19.37 33.18 -31.02
CA LEU A 514 -19.75 33.70 -32.34
C LEU A 514 -21.06 34.51 -32.29
N ILE A 515 -22.04 34.02 -31.53
CA ILE A 515 -23.31 34.72 -31.32
C ILE A 515 -23.08 36.06 -30.64
N LEU A 516 -22.26 36.13 -29.61
CA LEU A 516 -21.92 37.36 -28.92
C LEU A 516 -21.22 38.38 -29.85
N ILE A 517 -20.26 37.93 -30.65
CA ILE A 517 -19.56 38.77 -31.62
C ILE A 517 -20.52 39.35 -32.66
N LYS A 518 -21.53 38.55 -33.09
CA LYS A 518 -22.50 38.96 -34.11
C LYS A 518 -23.61 39.85 -33.54
N GLN A 519 -24.16 39.50 -32.38
CA GLN A 519 -25.31 40.22 -31.80
C GLN A 519 -24.89 41.55 -31.10
N HIS A 520 -23.72 41.57 -30.47
CA HIS A 520 -23.23 42.74 -29.74
C HIS A 520 -22.08 43.43 -30.46
N ARG A 521 -22.40 44.41 -31.32
CA ARG A 521 -21.43 45.11 -32.16
C ARG A 521 -20.21 45.65 -31.40
N TRP A 522 -20.43 46.21 -30.22
CA TRP A 522 -19.35 46.72 -29.36
C TRP A 522 -18.47 45.61 -28.81
N PHE A 523 -19.05 44.48 -28.39
CA PHE A 523 -18.28 43.34 -27.94
C PHE A 523 -17.40 42.77 -29.06
N GLY A 524 -17.96 42.58 -30.25
CA GLY A 524 -17.22 42.08 -31.40
C GLY A 524 -16.07 43.01 -31.84
N GLN A 525 -16.28 44.35 -31.81
CA GLN A 525 -15.24 45.31 -32.09
C GLN A 525 -14.13 45.30 -31.04
N ASN A 526 -14.48 45.28 -29.75
CA ASN A 526 -13.53 45.20 -28.64
C ASN A 526 -12.72 43.87 -28.68
N PHE A 527 -13.38 42.75 -28.97
CA PHE A 527 -12.75 41.46 -29.13
C PHE A 527 -11.72 41.47 -30.27
N ARG A 528 -12.12 41.93 -31.46
CA ARG A 528 -11.22 42.05 -32.62
C ARG A 528 -10.04 43.02 -32.34
N ARG A 529 -10.31 44.20 -31.75
CA ARG A 529 -9.29 45.19 -31.44
C ARG A 529 -8.31 44.69 -30.38
N SER A 530 -8.81 43.97 -29.38
CA SER A 530 -7.96 43.36 -28.36
C SER A 530 -6.95 42.38 -28.94
N LEU A 531 -7.29 41.65 -30.00
CA LEU A 531 -6.41 40.65 -30.65
C LEU A 531 -5.45 41.32 -31.67
N ILE A 532 -5.97 42.18 -32.55
CA ILE A 532 -5.22 42.68 -33.70
C ILE A 532 -4.47 44.00 -33.38
N TYR A 533 -5.10 44.86 -32.59
CA TYR A 533 -4.57 46.17 -32.24
C TYR A 533 -4.48 46.39 -30.73
N PRO A 534 -3.69 45.59 -30.01
CA PRO A 534 -3.70 45.57 -28.53
C PRO A 534 -3.30 46.92 -27.94
N LYS A 535 -2.40 47.67 -28.58
CA LYS A 535 -1.98 49.01 -28.11
C LYS A 535 -3.17 49.96 -28.03
N ILE A 536 -3.90 50.15 -29.14
CA ILE A 536 -5.05 51.03 -29.22
C ILE A 536 -6.17 50.59 -28.28
N PHE A 537 -6.36 49.28 -28.16
CA PHE A 537 -7.37 48.73 -27.27
C PHE A 537 -7.07 49.02 -25.79
N PHE A 538 -5.82 48.90 -25.35
CA PHE A 538 -5.46 49.21 -23.98
C PHE A 538 -5.47 50.72 -23.70
N GLU A 539 -5.26 51.60 -24.69
CA GLU A 539 -5.50 53.04 -24.58
C GLU A 539 -6.98 53.35 -24.30
N ASP A 540 -7.91 52.65 -24.98
CA ASP A 540 -9.34 52.82 -24.71
C ASP A 540 -9.73 52.38 -23.29
N ILE A 541 -9.04 51.40 -22.70
CA ILE A 541 -9.23 51.01 -21.29
C ILE A 541 -8.81 52.16 -20.35
N ILE A 542 -7.71 52.83 -20.67
CA ILE A 542 -7.20 53.99 -19.88
C ILE A 542 -8.21 55.11 -19.89
N ASP A 543 -8.75 55.43 -21.07
CA ASP A 543 -9.69 56.52 -21.26
C ASP A 543 -11.12 56.20 -20.80
N ASN A 544 -11.34 55.00 -20.18
CA ASN A 544 -12.66 54.47 -19.80
C ASN A 544 -13.68 54.47 -20.95
N ARG A 545 -13.21 54.30 -22.20
CA ARG A 545 -14.06 54.31 -23.38
C ARG A 545 -14.63 52.94 -23.69
N ASN A 546 -15.95 52.82 -23.71
CA ASN A 546 -16.69 51.69 -24.34
C ASN A 546 -16.46 50.28 -23.84
N ILE A 547 -15.80 50.05 -22.68
CA ILE A 547 -15.63 48.71 -22.10
C ILE A 547 -16.51 48.54 -20.88
N GLN A 548 -17.63 47.84 -21.06
CA GLN A 548 -18.54 47.53 -19.99
C GLN A 548 -18.05 46.29 -19.23
N ILE A 549 -18.16 46.26 -17.91
CA ILE A 549 -17.67 45.20 -17.03
C ILE A 549 -18.21 43.80 -17.42
N TRP A 550 -19.46 43.71 -17.89
CA TRP A 550 -20.05 42.45 -18.31
C TRP A 550 -19.28 41.80 -19.47
N GLN A 551 -18.72 42.61 -20.40
CA GLN A 551 -17.91 42.11 -21.53
C GLN A 551 -16.65 41.41 -21.01
N THR A 552 -16.01 42.02 -20.02
CA THR A 552 -14.81 41.44 -19.36
C THR A 552 -15.15 40.16 -18.59
N VAL A 553 -16.26 40.17 -17.86
CA VAL A 553 -16.70 38.94 -17.13
C VAL A 553 -16.99 37.80 -18.11
N VAL A 554 -17.73 38.07 -19.18
CA VAL A 554 -18.08 37.04 -20.18
C VAL A 554 -16.84 36.54 -20.91
N ILE A 555 -15.92 37.39 -21.34
CA ILE A 555 -14.69 36.97 -21.99
C ILE A 555 -13.81 36.14 -21.02
N GLY A 556 -13.76 36.58 -19.76
CA GLY A 556 -13.05 35.83 -18.69
C GLY A 556 -13.63 34.43 -18.47
N ILE A 557 -14.97 34.30 -18.45
CA ILE A 557 -15.64 33.00 -18.35
C ILE A 557 -15.28 32.11 -19.55
N ILE A 558 -15.32 32.66 -20.79
CA ILE A 558 -15.00 31.87 -22.00
C ILE A 558 -13.55 31.41 -21.99
N ILE A 559 -12.62 32.27 -21.59
CA ILE A 559 -11.20 31.92 -21.45
C ILE A 559 -11.03 30.82 -20.37
N SER A 560 -11.61 31.02 -19.19
CA SER A 560 -11.55 30.09 -18.09
C SER A 560 -12.18 28.75 -18.45
N ALA A 561 -13.30 28.74 -19.19
CA ALA A 561 -13.96 27.52 -19.67
C ALA A 561 -13.12 26.78 -20.73
N SER A 562 -12.41 27.52 -21.59
CA SER A 562 -11.49 26.91 -22.57
C SER A 562 -10.34 26.14 -21.89
N PHE A 563 -9.74 26.71 -20.86
CA PHE A 563 -8.75 25.99 -20.02
C PHE A 563 -9.39 24.91 -19.16
N GLY A 564 -10.57 25.18 -18.56
CA GLY A 564 -11.31 24.23 -17.76
C GLY A 564 -11.62 22.94 -18.51
N LEU A 565 -12.00 23.06 -19.80
CA LEU A 565 -12.23 21.92 -20.67
C LEU A 565 -10.96 21.07 -20.88
N GLY A 566 -9.81 21.72 -21.08
CA GLY A 566 -8.53 21.03 -21.25
C GLY A 566 -8.08 20.32 -19.98
N PHE A 567 -8.16 20.97 -18.83
CA PHE A 567 -7.81 20.35 -17.55
C PHE A 567 -8.77 19.21 -17.18
N ALA A 568 -10.07 19.36 -17.38
CA ALA A 568 -11.03 18.31 -17.12
C ALA A 568 -10.77 17.07 -17.99
N SER A 569 -10.46 17.27 -19.27
CA SER A 569 -10.10 16.19 -20.19
C SER A 569 -8.80 15.49 -19.77
N PHE A 570 -7.79 16.25 -19.35
CA PHE A 570 -6.52 15.73 -18.85
C PHE A 570 -6.74 14.88 -17.58
N TYR A 571 -7.46 15.40 -16.59
CA TYR A 571 -7.72 14.69 -15.35
C TYR A 571 -8.54 13.40 -15.59
N PHE A 572 -9.52 13.46 -16.46
CA PHE A 572 -10.31 12.29 -16.80
C PHE A 572 -9.49 11.22 -17.53
N PHE A 573 -8.54 11.59 -18.37
CA PHE A 573 -7.64 10.66 -19.04
C PHE A 573 -6.77 9.89 -18.02
N TYR A 574 -6.19 10.61 -17.05
CA TYR A 574 -5.31 10.03 -16.04
C TYR A 574 -6.04 9.46 -14.81
N LYS A 575 -7.37 9.36 -14.82
CA LYS A 575 -8.17 8.86 -13.67
C LYS A 575 -7.80 7.48 -13.16
N ARG A 576 -7.18 6.63 -13.98
CA ARG A 576 -6.73 5.27 -13.62
C ARG A 576 -5.22 5.17 -13.48
N ASN A 577 -4.50 6.28 -13.60
CA ASN A 577 -3.06 6.28 -13.49
C ASN A 577 -2.63 6.39 -12.02
N VAL A 578 -1.93 5.37 -11.53
CA VAL A 578 -1.48 5.29 -10.13
C VAL A 578 -0.53 6.43 -9.77
N PHE A 579 0.37 6.80 -10.68
CA PHE A 579 1.29 7.92 -10.47
C PHE A 579 0.55 9.25 -10.29
N PHE A 580 -0.48 9.48 -11.09
CA PHE A 580 -1.33 10.67 -10.96
C PHE A 580 -2.02 10.70 -9.58
N ASP A 581 -2.54 9.56 -9.11
CA ASP A 581 -3.14 9.45 -7.77
C ASP A 581 -2.10 9.73 -6.66
N TYR A 582 -0.86 9.27 -6.81
CA TYR A 582 0.22 9.54 -5.85
C TYR A 582 0.55 11.03 -5.75
N ILE A 583 0.68 11.72 -6.90
CA ILE A 583 0.94 13.16 -6.93
C ILE A 583 -0.20 13.93 -6.26
N ILE A 584 -1.45 13.66 -6.62
CA ILE A 584 -2.62 14.29 -6.00
C ILE A 584 -2.65 14.02 -4.47
N SER A 585 -2.37 12.79 -4.04
CA SER A 585 -2.33 12.41 -2.63
C SER A 585 -1.22 13.11 -1.84
N SER A 586 -0.14 13.53 -2.49
CA SER A 586 0.95 14.28 -1.84
C SER A 586 0.53 15.67 -1.43
N PHE A 587 -0.41 16.29 -2.17
CA PHE A 587 -0.88 17.65 -1.92
C PHE A 587 -2.21 17.70 -1.16
N ILE A 588 -3.04 16.66 -1.22
CA ILE A 588 -4.38 16.64 -0.64
C ILE A 588 -4.48 15.57 0.44
N LEU A 589 -4.41 16.00 1.69
CA LEU A 589 -4.48 15.13 2.87
C LEU A 589 -5.89 14.94 3.42
N SER A 590 -6.76 15.94 3.25
CA SER A 590 -8.14 15.83 3.71
C SER A 590 -8.88 14.79 2.87
N LYS A 591 -9.34 13.73 3.53
CA LYS A 591 -10.15 12.66 2.88
C LYS A 591 -11.37 13.26 2.18
N THR A 592 -12.07 14.20 2.84
CA THR A 592 -13.27 14.85 2.29
C THR A 592 -12.94 15.65 1.03
N VAL A 593 -11.85 16.44 1.04
CA VAL A 593 -11.42 17.21 -0.14
C VAL A 593 -11.02 16.27 -1.28
N LYS A 594 -10.28 15.20 -0.96
CA LYS A 594 -9.89 14.21 -1.97
C LYS A 594 -11.11 13.51 -2.58
N THR A 595 -12.12 13.15 -1.78
CA THR A 595 -13.38 12.57 -2.26
C THR A 595 -14.09 13.49 -3.24
N ILE A 596 -14.15 14.80 -2.97
CA ILE A 596 -14.74 15.78 -3.88
C ILE A 596 -13.96 15.84 -5.19
N ILE A 597 -12.62 15.88 -5.11
CA ILE A 597 -11.77 15.89 -6.31
C ILE A 597 -11.95 14.62 -7.13
N ILE A 598 -12.02 13.46 -6.51
CA ILE A 598 -12.29 12.19 -7.20
C ILE A 598 -13.64 12.26 -7.92
N TYR A 599 -14.69 12.74 -7.25
CA TYR A 599 -15.99 12.94 -7.86
C TYR A 599 -15.89 13.83 -9.11
N LEU A 600 -15.20 14.97 -9.01
CA LEU A 600 -15.03 15.88 -10.14
C LEU A 600 -14.24 15.25 -11.30
N ILE A 601 -13.18 14.48 -11.01
CA ILE A 601 -12.40 13.78 -12.04
C ILE A 601 -13.27 12.80 -12.83
N TRP A 602 -14.16 12.07 -12.15
CA TRP A 602 -15.07 11.11 -12.78
C TRP A 602 -16.30 11.75 -13.45
N HIS A 603 -16.61 13.02 -13.11
CA HIS A 603 -17.70 13.79 -13.71
C HIS A 603 -17.15 15.01 -14.47
N PRO A 604 -16.61 14.81 -15.69
CA PRO A 604 -15.85 15.83 -16.38
C PRO A 604 -16.64 17.11 -16.67
N ILE A 605 -17.97 17.05 -16.84
CA ILE A 605 -18.82 18.23 -17.03
C ILE A 605 -18.83 19.11 -15.77
N ALA A 606 -19.06 18.52 -14.61
CA ALA A 606 -19.00 19.21 -13.33
C ALA A 606 -17.59 19.79 -13.09
N ASN A 607 -16.56 19.04 -13.48
CA ASN A 607 -15.17 19.47 -13.37
C ASN A 607 -14.88 20.71 -14.22
N VAL A 608 -15.35 20.78 -15.46
CA VAL A 608 -15.25 21.99 -16.32
C VAL A 608 -15.85 23.20 -15.61
N ILE A 609 -17.06 23.06 -15.04
CA ILE A 609 -17.75 24.15 -14.34
C ILE A 609 -16.93 24.62 -13.13
N VAL A 610 -16.51 23.68 -12.28
CA VAL A 610 -15.75 24.00 -11.05
C VAL A 610 -14.41 24.66 -11.39
N ILE A 611 -13.66 24.14 -12.37
CA ILE A 611 -12.40 24.73 -12.79
C ILE A 611 -12.62 26.12 -13.37
N THR A 612 -13.67 26.32 -14.19
CA THR A 612 -14.01 27.63 -14.77
C THR A 612 -14.27 28.66 -13.68
N VAL A 613 -15.11 28.32 -12.70
CA VAL A 613 -15.41 29.20 -11.56
C VAL A 613 -14.14 29.48 -10.74
N SER A 614 -13.35 28.43 -10.45
CA SER A 614 -12.10 28.59 -9.69
C SER A 614 -11.10 29.51 -10.39
N LEU A 615 -10.92 29.37 -11.69
CA LEU A 615 -10.03 30.24 -12.47
C LEU A 615 -10.53 31.69 -12.46
N MET A 616 -11.83 31.93 -12.60
CA MET A 616 -12.41 33.26 -12.49
C MET A 616 -12.18 33.86 -11.10
N LEU A 617 -12.35 33.10 -10.03
CA LEU A 617 -12.07 33.55 -8.66
C LEU A 617 -10.57 33.88 -8.47
N ILE A 618 -9.68 33.05 -9.02
CA ILE A 618 -8.22 33.31 -8.97
C ILE A 618 -7.87 34.60 -9.72
N ILE A 619 -8.42 34.81 -10.91
CA ILE A 619 -8.22 36.05 -11.68
C ILE A 619 -8.74 37.29 -10.90
N GLY A 620 -9.91 37.16 -10.27
CA GLY A 620 -10.48 38.21 -9.41
C GLY A 620 -9.60 38.52 -8.20
N LEU A 621 -9.11 37.45 -7.51
CA LEU A 621 -8.19 37.58 -6.37
C LEU A 621 -6.86 38.20 -6.79
N LEU A 622 -6.29 37.80 -7.92
CA LEU A 622 -5.08 38.41 -8.48
C LEU A 622 -5.28 39.90 -8.76
N ALA A 623 -6.40 40.28 -9.38
CA ALA A 623 -6.71 41.68 -9.65
C ALA A 623 -6.84 42.49 -8.34
N PHE A 624 -7.50 41.91 -7.34
CA PHE A 624 -7.67 42.52 -6.02
C PHE A 624 -6.32 42.75 -5.34
N LEU A 625 -5.51 41.69 -5.20
CA LEU A 625 -4.19 41.77 -4.56
C LEU A 625 -3.25 42.73 -5.32
N GLN A 626 -3.25 42.64 -6.64
CA GLN A 626 -2.43 43.52 -7.48
C GLN A 626 -2.75 45.00 -7.26
N ARG A 627 -4.03 45.38 -7.14
CA ARG A 627 -4.43 46.74 -6.81
C ARG A 627 -3.81 47.20 -5.50
N TYR A 628 -3.97 46.45 -4.42
CA TYR A 628 -3.43 46.84 -3.13
C TYR A 628 -1.92 46.94 -3.12
N PHE A 629 -1.26 46.06 -3.88
CA PHE A 629 0.18 46.10 -4.03
C PHE A 629 0.65 47.33 -4.81
N LEU A 630 -0.12 47.76 -5.82
CA LEU A 630 0.15 48.96 -6.59
C LEU A 630 0.02 50.25 -5.76
N LEU A 631 -0.87 50.28 -4.76
CA LEU A 631 -1.00 51.41 -3.83
C LEU A 631 0.29 51.64 -3.04
N LEU A 632 1.06 50.62 -2.72
CA LEU A 632 2.35 50.75 -2.04
C LEU A 632 3.39 51.53 -2.89
N PHE A 633 3.18 51.56 -4.22
CA PHE A 633 4.04 52.31 -5.16
C PHE A 633 3.43 53.63 -5.62
N ASN A 634 2.40 54.13 -4.90
CA ASN A 634 1.66 55.34 -5.25
C ASN A 634 0.99 55.32 -6.65
N VAL A 635 0.60 54.12 -7.11
CA VAL A 635 -0.15 53.93 -8.35
C VAL A 635 -1.63 53.79 -8.02
N GLN A 636 -2.43 54.80 -8.30
CA GLN A 636 -3.87 54.76 -8.06
C GLN A 636 -4.60 54.09 -9.23
N CYS A 637 -5.34 52.99 -8.94
CA CYS A 637 -6.18 52.32 -9.91
C CYS A 637 -7.36 51.62 -9.21
N THR A 638 -8.42 51.31 -9.95
CA THR A 638 -9.58 50.57 -9.45
C THR A 638 -9.43 49.08 -9.64
N ASN A 639 -10.16 48.27 -8.84
CA ASN A 639 -10.17 46.79 -9.03
C ASN A 639 -10.66 46.42 -10.43
N THR A 640 -11.72 47.08 -10.92
CA THR A 640 -12.28 46.86 -12.26
C THR A 640 -11.27 47.13 -13.36
N PHE A 641 -10.43 48.12 -13.18
CA PHE A 641 -9.37 48.47 -14.12
C PHE A 641 -8.31 47.36 -14.21
N VAL A 642 -7.78 46.93 -13.09
CA VAL A 642 -6.80 45.81 -13.05
C VAL A 642 -7.40 44.52 -13.59
N PHE A 643 -8.64 44.22 -13.21
CA PHE A 643 -9.38 43.04 -13.70
C PHE A 643 -9.53 43.09 -15.24
N ASN A 644 -9.93 44.24 -15.82
CA ASN A 644 -10.03 44.42 -17.26
C ASN A 644 -8.69 44.10 -17.94
N ILE A 645 -7.58 44.62 -17.42
CA ILE A 645 -6.25 44.42 -18.02
C ILE A 645 -5.90 42.93 -18.03
N ILE A 646 -6.05 42.23 -16.90
CA ILE A 646 -5.66 40.83 -16.78
C ILE A 646 -6.51 39.98 -17.74
N VAL A 647 -7.83 40.15 -17.72
CA VAL A 647 -8.74 39.33 -18.54
C VAL A 647 -8.55 39.60 -20.03
N TRP A 648 -8.49 40.87 -20.46
CA TRP A 648 -8.35 41.19 -21.88
C TRP A 648 -6.94 40.88 -22.43
N SER A 649 -5.91 40.91 -21.59
CA SER A 649 -4.60 40.36 -21.98
C SER A 649 -4.68 38.85 -22.27
N GLY A 650 -5.54 38.13 -21.56
CA GLY A 650 -5.79 36.69 -21.71
C GLY A 650 -6.64 36.29 -22.93
N THR A 651 -7.14 37.23 -23.75
CA THR A 651 -8.02 36.88 -24.92
C THR A 651 -7.39 35.89 -25.89
N SER A 652 -6.05 35.88 -26.03
CA SER A 652 -5.36 34.82 -26.80
C SER A 652 -5.62 33.39 -26.30
N GLY A 653 -5.97 33.24 -25.02
CA GLY A 653 -6.32 31.95 -24.42
C GLY A 653 -7.58 31.29 -25.00
N ILE A 654 -8.43 32.01 -25.69
CA ILE A 654 -9.58 31.46 -26.40
C ILE A 654 -9.16 30.50 -27.51
N PHE A 655 -8.03 30.73 -28.14
CA PHE A 655 -7.50 29.85 -29.19
C PHE A 655 -6.99 28.50 -28.63
N VAL A 656 -6.93 28.35 -27.31
CA VAL A 656 -6.68 27.02 -26.66
C VAL A 656 -7.91 26.10 -26.78
N LEU A 657 -9.12 26.67 -26.99
CA LEU A 657 -10.37 25.91 -27.03
C LEU A 657 -10.36 24.68 -27.98
N PRO A 658 -10.00 24.83 -29.30
CA PRO A 658 -9.95 23.68 -30.20
C PRO A 658 -8.94 22.62 -29.74
N PHE A 659 -7.83 23.03 -29.15
CA PHE A 659 -6.85 22.09 -28.58
C PHE A 659 -7.43 21.41 -27.35
N SER A 660 -8.12 22.11 -26.47
CA SER A 660 -8.80 21.53 -25.30
C SER A 660 -9.85 20.50 -25.68
N MET A 661 -10.53 20.68 -26.81
CA MET A 661 -11.49 19.69 -27.35
C MET A 661 -10.80 18.42 -27.85
N ALA A 662 -9.60 18.53 -28.43
CA ALA A 662 -8.87 17.42 -29.02
C ALA A 662 -7.92 16.70 -28.05
N ILE A 663 -7.66 17.25 -26.85
CA ILE A 663 -6.60 16.79 -25.95
C ILE A 663 -6.80 15.33 -25.52
N TYR A 664 -8.02 14.88 -25.23
CA TYR A 664 -8.28 13.52 -24.77
C TYR A 664 -7.82 12.45 -25.78
N GLY A 665 -8.16 12.63 -27.05
CA GLY A 665 -7.70 11.72 -28.11
C GLY A 665 -6.19 11.75 -28.34
N SER A 666 -5.60 12.95 -28.18
CA SER A 666 -4.17 13.16 -28.42
C SER A 666 -3.28 12.62 -27.29
N LEU A 667 -3.78 12.56 -26.05
CA LEU A 667 -3.06 11.96 -24.93
C LEU A 667 -2.79 10.46 -25.11
N GLN A 668 -3.50 9.80 -26.03
CA GLN A 668 -3.24 8.39 -26.40
C GLN A 668 -1.93 8.23 -27.22
N HIS A 669 -1.39 9.33 -27.78
CA HIS A 669 -0.19 9.32 -28.61
C HIS A 669 0.88 10.24 -28.02
N THR A 670 2.00 9.69 -27.56
CA THR A 670 3.09 10.42 -26.93
C THR A 670 3.69 11.55 -27.80
N SER A 671 3.75 11.35 -29.12
CA SER A 671 4.23 12.38 -30.07
C SER A 671 3.35 13.62 -30.09
N LEU A 672 2.03 13.48 -29.91
CA LEU A 672 1.11 14.59 -29.89
C LEU A 672 1.19 15.41 -28.59
N LEU A 673 1.58 14.79 -27.48
CA LEU A 673 1.82 15.47 -26.20
C LEU A 673 2.86 16.60 -26.31
N ILE A 674 3.94 16.36 -27.05
CA ILE A 674 4.99 17.37 -27.31
C ILE A 674 4.41 18.54 -28.08
N ILE A 675 3.61 18.27 -29.12
CA ILE A 675 2.96 19.33 -29.93
C ILE A 675 2.03 20.17 -29.03
N TYR A 676 1.24 19.54 -28.14
CA TYR A 676 0.40 20.28 -27.19
C TYR A 676 1.20 21.14 -26.24
N GLY A 677 2.32 20.64 -25.72
CA GLY A 677 3.22 21.41 -24.87
C GLY A 677 3.75 22.67 -25.59
N VAL A 678 4.16 22.54 -26.85
CA VAL A 678 4.62 23.65 -27.69
C VAL A 678 3.50 24.64 -27.93
N VAL A 679 2.29 24.20 -28.25
CA VAL A 679 1.13 25.06 -28.48
C VAL A 679 0.75 25.85 -27.22
N LEU A 680 0.69 25.17 -26.06
CA LEU A 680 0.42 25.84 -24.79
C LEU A 680 1.49 26.88 -24.44
N ALA A 681 2.78 26.54 -24.64
CA ALA A 681 3.88 27.48 -24.44
C ALA A 681 3.76 28.73 -25.35
N PHE A 682 3.39 28.52 -26.63
CA PHE A 682 3.14 29.61 -27.56
C PHE A 682 2.04 30.56 -27.06
N PHE A 683 0.88 30.03 -26.63
CA PHE A 683 -0.21 30.86 -26.11
C PHE A 683 0.16 31.55 -24.80
N LEU A 684 0.95 30.90 -23.94
CA LEU A 684 1.47 31.54 -22.72
C LEU A 684 2.41 32.70 -23.03
N ILE A 685 3.33 32.53 -23.97
CA ILE A 685 4.23 33.59 -24.42
C ILE A 685 3.42 34.74 -25.04
N TRP A 686 2.42 34.42 -25.87
CA TRP A 686 1.53 35.42 -26.46
C TRP A 686 0.75 36.20 -25.39
N PHE A 687 0.22 35.53 -24.37
CA PHE A 687 -0.41 36.18 -23.21
C PHE A 687 0.57 37.13 -22.50
N ILE A 688 1.79 36.66 -22.19
CA ILE A 688 2.81 37.46 -21.51
C ILE A 688 3.16 38.72 -22.33
N LEU A 689 3.38 38.58 -23.64
CA LEU A 689 3.69 39.73 -24.51
C LEU A 689 2.54 40.75 -24.51
N ARG A 690 1.30 40.30 -24.59
CA ARG A 690 0.12 41.19 -24.56
C ARG A 690 -0.02 41.88 -23.20
N PHE A 691 0.21 41.15 -22.13
CA PHE A 691 0.18 41.69 -20.78
C PHE A 691 1.29 42.77 -20.58
N LEU A 692 2.50 42.50 -21.08
CA LEU A 692 3.59 43.51 -21.06
C LEU A 692 3.26 44.74 -21.89
N ILE A 693 2.63 44.56 -23.05
CA ILE A 693 2.16 45.71 -23.88
C ILE A 693 1.14 46.54 -23.07
N ALA A 694 0.16 45.90 -22.44
CA ALA A 694 -0.84 46.56 -21.62
C ALA A 694 -0.20 47.34 -20.46
N LEU A 695 0.72 46.72 -19.72
CA LEU A 695 1.44 47.39 -18.63
C LEU A 695 2.28 48.58 -19.10
N ARG A 696 2.99 48.46 -20.24
CA ARG A 696 3.83 49.54 -20.79
C ARG A 696 3.00 50.73 -21.24
N MET A 697 1.83 50.49 -21.80
CA MET A 697 0.94 51.59 -22.26
C MET A 697 0.29 52.32 -21.09
N LEU A 698 -0.13 51.59 -20.07
CA LEU A 698 -0.86 52.09 -18.92
C LEU A 698 0.02 52.85 -17.93
N PHE A 699 1.26 52.43 -17.74
CA PHE A 699 2.14 52.90 -16.69
C PHE A 699 3.47 53.41 -17.26
N ARG A 700 3.42 54.29 -18.30
CA ARG A 700 4.60 54.81 -19.05
C ARG A 700 5.79 55.16 -18.15
N TYR A 701 5.56 55.89 -17.06
CA TYR A 701 6.59 56.31 -16.11
C TYR A 701 6.85 55.31 -14.97
N ASN A 702 5.92 54.38 -14.71
CA ASN A 702 5.96 53.42 -13.59
C ASN A 702 5.96 51.98 -14.07
N PHE A 703 6.19 51.71 -15.36
CA PHE A 703 6.13 50.36 -15.94
C PHE A 703 6.93 49.34 -15.16
N LEU A 704 8.18 49.65 -14.80
CA LEU A 704 9.04 48.74 -14.07
C LEU A 704 8.48 48.41 -12.66
N LYS A 705 7.94 49.43 -11.96
CA LYS A 705 7.33 49.24 -10.64
C LYS A 705 6.12 48.32 -10.71
N VAL A 706 5.26 48.50 -11.71
CA VAL A 706 4.05 47.67 -11.92
C VAL A 706 4.41 46.25 -12.31
N LEU A 707 5.39 46.09 -13.20
CA LEU A 707 5.88 44.77 -13.58
C LEU A 707 6.47 43.99 -12.37
N VAL A 708 7.35 44.69 -11.61
CA VAL A 708 7.92 44.12 -10.39
C VAL A 708 6.83 43.77 -9.38
N SER A 709 5.83 44.64 -9.18
CA SER A 709 4.73 44.38 -8.27
C SER A 709 3.92 43.13 -8.68
N PHE A 710 3.64 42.97 -9.98
CA PHE A 710 2.94 41.82 -10.49
C PHE A 710 3.74 40.52 -10.27
N ILE A 711 5.03 40.54 -10.60
CA ILE A 711 5.91 39.37 -10.36
C ILE A 711 5.96 39.04 -8.88
N VAL A 712 6.09 40.06 -8.01
CA VAL A 712 6.12 39.84 -6.54
C VAL A 712 4.81 39.25 -6.03
N VAL A 713 3.65 39.76 -6.48
CA VAL A 713 2.34 39.18 -6.10
C VAL A 713 2.22 37.73 -6.54
N CYS A 714 2.57 37.43 -7.78
CA CYS A 714 2.55 36.05 -8.28
C CYS A 714 3.52 35.14 -7.50
N PHE A 715 4.73 35.64 -7.19
CA PHE A 715 5.72 34.90 -6.41
C PHE A 715 5.28 34.68 -4.96
N LEU A 716 4.71 35.69 -4.30
CA LEU A 716 4.20 35.57 -2.94
C LEU A 716 3.04 34.57 -2.87
N LEU A 717 2.14 34.59 -3.85
CA LEU A 717 1.03 33.64 -3.90
C LEU A 717 1.52 32.19 -4.16
N SER A 718 2.34 32.02 -5.20
CA SER A 718 2.85 30.67 -5.55
C SER A 718 3.85 30.16 -4.51
N GLY A 719 4.77 31.02 -4.05
CA GLY A 719 5.74 30.70 -3.02
C GLY A 719 5.09 30.47 -1.67
N GLY A 720 4.12 31.29 -1.27
CA GLY A 720 3.34 31.09 -0.05
C GLY A 720 2.57 29.79 -0.06
N LEU A 721 1.93 29.44 -1.18
CA LEU A 721 1.23 28.17 -1.35
C LEU A 721 2.21 26.98 -1.30
N ALA A 722 3.35 27.09 -1.96
CA ALA A 722 4.39 26.07 -1.94
C ALA A 722 4.97 25.88 -0.54
N LEU A 723 5.26 26.95 0.19
CA LEU A 723 5.72 26.91 1.57
C LEU A 723 4.66 26.29 2.50
N PHE A 724 3.40 26.66 2.33
CA PHE A 724 2.29 26.06 3.08
C PHE A 724 2.25 24.54 2.86
N PHE A 725 2.24 24.06 1.62
CA PHE A 725 2.22 22.64 1.34
C PHE A 725 3.48 21.91 1.84
N GLN A 726 4.65 22.57 1.76
CA GLN A 726 5.88 21.95 2.28
C GLN A 726 5.94 21.94 3.79
N SER A 727 5.61 23.06 4.46
CA SER A 727 5.72 23.16 5.93
C SER A 727 4.64 22.36 6.65
N ALA A 728 3.37 22.47 6.21
CA ALA A 728 2.26 21.80 6.85
C ALA A 728 2.20 20.29 6.50
N TYR A 729 2.62 19.91 5.29
CA TYR A 729 2.35 18.58 4.76
C TYR A 729 3.55 17.86 4.18
N LYS A 730 4.72 18.49 4.10
CA LYS A 730 5.94 17.94 3.44
C LYS A 730 5.66 17.44 2.02
N SER A 731 4.69 18.07 1.29
CA SER A 731 4.13 17.57 0.04
C SER A 731 5.17 17.39 -1.06
N PHE A 732 6.10 18.34 -1.24
CA PHE A 732 7.16 18.21 -2.25
C PHE A 732 8.17 17.13 -1.89
N THR A 733 8.44 16.91 -0.61
CA THR A 733 9.30 15.82 -0.13
C THR A 733 8.67 14.47 -0.49
N TYR A 734 7.39 14.28 -0.18
CA TYR A 734 6.69 13.04 -0.51
C TYR A 734 6.50 12.87 -2.03
N ALA A 735 6.15 13.93 -2.77
CA ALA A 735 6.06 13.86 -4.22
C ALA A 735 7.38 13.41 -4.86
N LYS A 736 8.53 13.95 -4.40
CA LYS A 736 9.86 13.52 -4.85
C LYS A 736 10.12 12.05 -4.54
N LEU A 737 9.79 11.59 -3.34
CA LEU A 737 9.92 10.18 -2.95
C LEU A 737 9.06 9.27 -3.82
N TYR A 738 7.82 9.66 -4.12
CA TYR A 738 6.92 8.87 -4.98
C TYR A 738 7.39 8.84 -6.44
N ILE A 739 7.90 9.95 -6.95
CA ILE A 739 8.53 9.98 -8.27
C ILE A 739 9.70 9.00 -8.32
N SER A 740 10.55 8.95 -7.29
CA SER A 740 11.67 8.01 -7.26
C SER A 740 11.20 6.54 -7.24
N VAL A 741 10.13 6.23 -6.50
CA VAL A 741 9.53 4.88 -6.48
C VAL A 741 8.98 4.50 -7.86
N VAL A 742 8.19 5.38 -8.50
CA VAL A 742 7.57 5.08 -9.81
C VAL A 742 8.60 5.03 -10.92
N CYS A 743 9.56 5.95 -10.96
CA CYS A 743 10.62 5.93 -11.96
C CYS A 743 11.53 4.70 -11.86
N SER A 744 11.63 4.10 -10.67
CA SER A 744 12.34 2.83 -10.49
C SER A 744 11.53 1.62 -10.95
N GLN A 745 10.20 1.75 -11.04
CA GLN A 745 9.27 0.70 -11.47
C GLN A 745 9.04 0.67 -12.99
N THR A 746 9.37 1.77 -13.69
CA THR A 746 9.17 1.92 -15.14
C THR A 746 10.45 1.68 -15.97
N ARG A 747 11.56 1.47 -15.33
CA ARG A 747 12.81 1.00 -15.92
C ARG A 747 12.86 -0.51 -15.86
#